data_1a271a6dccac8960d3faa91859791f2a
#
_entry.id   1a271a6dccac8960d3faa91859791f2a
#
_cell.length_a   1.000
_cell.length_b   1.000
_cell.length_c   1.000
_cell.angle_alpha   90.00
_cell.angle_beta   90.00
_cell.angle_gamma   90.00
#
_symmetry.space_group_name_H-M   'P 1'
#
loop_
_entity.id
_entity.type
_entity.pdbx_description
1 polymer ?
#
loop_
_entity_poly.entity_id
_entity_poly.type
_entity_poly.pdbx_seq_one_letter_code
_entity_poly.pdbx_strand_id
1 'polypeptide(L)'
;MAKEFNVIGKKVERVDAVERLTGEAKFTADIYLPGMLYVKILRSPHPHAKVVKIDTARAQALPGVKAILTPQNVPDFAVAKRGTPPFVPKPLLSTTARYAGDEILALAAVDEETAEQALELIRVEYQILPFALDAEEAFKPEAQKIYPEGNVVQDPAATLNRGNVEEGFKQADVIVEEKYKTHLIQHTTMEPRVTVASWNGKRLTIWDSHKSPFRVRTEIAQALKLKVNQVRLLTHYIGGDFGDKATLERQHLLAALLTMKTNRPVKIEFTREENYLSAHHRYPTTWYLKYGAKKDGTLTAIQVRLYADSGAYYSIDGAAGSIEVAKWVYRCPNVKLDGFNVFTNKPEGGYMRCVGHPAGMFPQEVHMDRLAERLGMDPVEFRLKNYARKEDGDQDRKVPFASIGLEDCARLGAEKIGWKANWRKPGTSPGPIKKGMGVAFHACRHGGISSPMSAVIKLDPDGTVELLSGLNDTGGWQKTTMAMIAAEELGVPYDAVSVTTGDTDATTDTGVPGGSRGTTSAGLAVMAAARDVKNQLLDAAAESLKKKKEDLEIRDGQIIIKGDNKSVSFMEVLSKTPNPIVGRGSGRPPQNVALLTFAVHFAEVAVDTRTGKVEVVRLIAAHDVGRVINLLGCENQIQGGAIMGMGFGMMERLYLDGQTGICLNPNMVDFKVPSILDVPIIEPIIVEPEDPFGPFGAKGVGEPPYSLPAPAIANAIYNAVGVRFNEIPINIRSILEGLTRGSG
;
A
#
# COMPACT_ATOMS: atom_id res chain seq x y z
N MET A 1 36.83 -6.27 -5.87
CA MET A 1 36.10 -5.80 -7.07
C MET A 1 34.61 -6.02 -6.83
N ALA A 2 33.76 -5.03 -7.05
CA ALA A 2 32.31 -5.20 -6.96
C ALA A 2 31.91 -6.27 -8.00
N LYS A 3 30.99 -7.17 -7.59
CA LYS A 3 30.48 -8.20 -8.50
C LYS A 3 29.72 -7.51 -9.63
N GLU A 4 30.18 -7.70 -10.86
CA GLU A 4 29.46 -7.21 -12.04
C GLU A 4 28.27 -8.14 -12.31
N PHE A 5 27.09 -7.55 -12.51
CA PHE A 5 25.86 -8.27 -12.79
C PHE A 5 25.52 -8.18 -14.29
N ASN A 6 24.95 -9.26 -14.82
CA ASN A 6 24.56 -9.32 -16.22
C ASN A 6 23.22 -8.62 -16.48
N VAL A 7 22.27 -8.76 -15.55
CA VAL A 7 20.88 -8.27 -15.68
C VAL A 7 20.52 -7.28 -14.57
N ILE A 8 20.95 -7.56 -13.34
CA ILE A 8 20.62 -6.76 -12.14
C ILE A 8 21.14 -5.32 -12.28
N GLY A 9 20.30 -4.35 -11.91
CA GLY A 9 20.63 -2.91 -11.97
C GLY A 9 20.55 -2.30 -13.37
N LYS A 10 20.24 -3.08 -14.39
CA LYS A 10 20.13 -2.59 -15.78
C LYS A 10 18.71 -2.15 -16.10
N LYS A 11 18.58 -1.31 -17.13
CA LYS A 11 17.31 -0.94 -17.74
C LYS A 11 16.91 -2.04 -18.71
N VAL A 12 15.84 -2.75 -18.43
CA VAL A 12 15.27 -3.80 -19.29
C VAL A 12 13.84 -3.43 -19.67
N GLU A 13 13.38 -3.94 -20.79
CA GLU A 13 11.98 -3.82 -21.18
C GLU A 13 11.07 -4.59 -20.21
N ARG A 14 9.88 -4.10 -20.01
CA ARG A 14 8.88 -4.76 -19.17
C ARG A 14 8.35 -6.00 -19.88
N VAL A 15 8.32 -7.15 -19.21
CA VAL A 15 7.91 -8.46 -19.78
C VAL A 15 6.46 -8.46 -20.34
N ASP A 16 5.59 -7.58 -19.86
CA ASP A 16 4.18 -7.46 -20.26
C ASP A 16 3.86 -6.11 -20.94
N ALA A 17 4.87 -5.43 -21.49
CA ALA A 17 4.70 -4.10 -22.09
C ALA A 17 3.87 -4.17 -23.38
N VAL A 18 4.21 -5.10 -24.26
CA VAL A 18 3.55 -5.23 -25.58
C VAL A 18 2.06 -5.52 -25.41
N GLU A 19 1.70 -6.51 -24.60
CA GLU A 19 0.31 -6.90 -24.35
C GLU A 19 -0.52 -5.74 -23.79
N ARG A 20 0.06 -4.91 -22.91
CA ARG A 20 -0.60 -3.72 -22.37
C ARG A 20 -0.79 -2.61 -23.38
N LEU A 21 0.18 -2.41 -24.26
CA LEU A 21 0.14 -1.35 -25.27
C LEU A 21 -0.76 -1.68 -26.47
N THR A 22 -0.84 -2.98 -26.82
CA THR A 22 -1.67 -3.47 -27.93
C THR A 22 -3.13 -3.72 -27.55
N GLY A 23 -3.44 -3.77 -26.23
CA GLY A 23 -4.77 -4.11 -25.70
C GLY A 23 -5.03 -5.62 -25.65
N GLU A 24 -3.99 -6.44 -25.83
CA GLU A 24 -4.07 -7.91 -25.60
C GLU A 24 -4.22 -8.25 -24.12
N ALA A 25 -3.69 -7.40 -23.22
CA ALA A 25 -3.86 -7.52 -21.79
C ALA A 25 -5.35 -7.42 -21.41
N LYS A 26 -5.92 -8.52 -20.92
CA LYS A 26 -7.33 -8.56 -20.49
C LYS A 26 -7.44 -8.32 -18.99
N PHE A 27 -8.13 -7.24 -18.62
CA PHE A 27 -8.50 -6.92 -17.25
C PHE A 27 -9.79 -7.65 -16.86
N THR A 28 -10.15 -7.63 -15.59
CA THR A 28 -11.35 -8.35 -15.13
C THR A 28 -12.63 -7.81 -15.78
N ALA A 29 -12.71 -6.51 -16.05
CA ALA A 29 -13.83 -5.90 -16.77
C ALA A 29 -14.02 -6.45 -18.19
N ASP A 30 -12.95 -6.92 -18.84
CA ASP A 30 -12.97 -7.46 -20.21
C ASP A 30 -13.44 -8.93 -20.28
N ILE A 31 -13.74 -9.55 -19.13
CA ILE A 31 -14.19 -10.95 -19.10
C ILE A 31 -15.69 -11.02 -19.39
N TYR A 32 -16.03 -11.76 -20.43
CA TYR A 32 -17.39 -12.06 -20.84
C TYR A 32 -17.58 -13.57 -20.93
N LEU A 33 -18.65 -14.06 -20.32
CA LEU A 33 -19.02 -15.48 -20.35
C LEU A 33 -20.43 -15.64 -20.93
N PRO A 34 -20.69 -16.69 -21.73
CA PRO A 34 -22.03 -16.92 -22.30
C PRO A 34 -23.11 -16.94 -21.23
N GLY A 35 -24.18 -16.19 -21.45
CA GLY A 35 -25.31 -16.10 -20.54
C GLY A 35 -25.03 -15.38 -19.22
N MET A 36 -23.98 -14.59 -19.13
CA MET A 36 -23.62 -13.84 -17.94
C MET A 36 -24.74 -12.88 -17.50
N LEU A 37 -24.88 -12.72 -16.18
CA LEU A 37 -25.76 -11.76 -15.55
C LEU A 37 -24.95 -10.58 -15.00
N TYR A 38 -25.58 -9.43 -14.95
CA TYR A 38 -25.03 -8.20 -14.41
C TYR A 38 -25.64 -7.89 -13.05
N VAL A 39 -24.80 -7.54 -12.11
CA VAL A 39 -25.20 -7.33 -10.72
C VAL A 39 -25.07 -5.88 -10.36
N LYS A 40 -26.12 -5.32 -9.77
CA LYS A 40 -26.10 -3.98 -9.12
C LYS A 40 -26.43 -4.12 -7.64
N ILE A 41 -25.89 -3.21 -6.84
CA ILE A 41 -25.98 -3.22 -5.39
C ILE A 41 -26.73 -1.96 -4.91
N LEU A 42 -27.81 -2.15 -4.17
CA LEU A 42 -28.49 -1.04 -3.51
C LEU A 42 -27.74 -0.67 -2.24
N ARG A 43 -27.39 0.60 -2.13
CA ARG A 43 -26.64 1.17 -1.02
C ARG A 43 -27.50 2.10 -0.19
N SER A 44 -27.20 2.20 1.11
CA SER A 44 -27.87 3.14 2.01
C SER A 44 -27.54 4.59 1.63
N PRO A 45 -28.57 5.46 1.50
CA PRO A 45 -28.34 6.90 1.38
C PRO A 45 -28.07 7.57 2.74
N HIS A 46 -28.19 6.82 3.85
CA HIS A 46 -28.07 7.36 5.20
C HIS A 46 -26.78 6.91 5.88
N PRO A 47 -26.14 7.79 6.66
CA PRO A 47 -24.90 7.46 7.38
C PRO A 47 -25.15 6.51 8.56
N HIS A 48 -26.35 6.51 9.14
CA HIS A 48 -26.75 5.58 10.19
C HIS A 48 -28.26 5.39 10.18
N ALA A 49 -28.70 4.19 9.83
CA ALA A 49 -30.13 3.88 9.75
C ALA A 49 -30.39 2.37 9.92
N LYS A 50 -31.47 2.05 10.61
CA LYS A 50 -31.99 0.68 10.67
C LYS A 50 -32.89 0.43 9.45
N VAL A 51 -32.67 -0.66 8.74
CA VAL A 51 -33.51 -1.12 7.64
C VAL A 51 -34.75 -1.77 8.26
N VAL A 52 -35.87 -1.14 8.14
CA VAL A 52 -37.15 -1.60 8.71
C VAL A 52 -37.83 -2.59 7.78
N LYS A 53 -37.89 -2.26 6.48
CA LYS A 53 -38.54 -3.07 5.46
C LYS A 53 -37.87 -2.90 4.10
N ILE A 54 -37.82 -3.98 3.35
CA ILE A 54 -37.38 -3.98 1.95
C ILE A 54 -38.52 -4.59 1.12
N ASP A 55 -39.04 -3.83 0.16
CA ASP A 55 -40.03 -4.30 -0.80
C ASP A 55 -39.37 -4.47 -2.18
N THR A 56 -39.25 -5.70 -2.62
CA THR A 56 -38.63 -6.11 -3.90
C THR A 56 -39.67 -6.61 -4.92
N ALA A 57 -40.95 -6.60 -4.60
CA ALA A 57 -42.00 -7.25 -5.42
C ALA A 57 -42.03 -6.75 -6.88
N ARG A 58 -41.96 -5.42 -7.07
CA ARG A 58 -41.95 -4.81 -8.40
C ARG A 58 -40.64 -5.15 -9.18
N ALA A 59 -39.52 -5.13 -8.51
CA ALA A 59 -38.23 -5.49 -9.11
C ALA A 59 -38.19 -6.97 -9.50
N GLN A 60 -38.72 -7.85 -8.66
CA GLN A 60 -38.81 -9.29 -8.97
C GLN A 60 -39.70 -9.60 -10.18
N ALA A 61 -40.76 -8.80 -10.39
CA ALA A 61 -41.65 -8.96 -11.52
C ALA A 61 -41.11 -8.39 -12.84
N LEU A 62 -40.04 -7.59 -12.81
CA LEU A 62 -39.44 -7.05 -14.02
C LEU A 62 -38.81 -8.15 -14.87
N PRO A 63 -39.22 -8.32 -16.16
CA PRO A 63 -38.64 -9.28 -17.05
C PRO A 63 -37.11 -9.07 -17.15
N GLY A 64 -36.32 -10.15 -17.00
CA GLY A 64 -34.87 -10.08 -17.05
C GLY A 64 -34.19 -10.15 -15.68
N VAL A 65 -34.85 -9.81 -14.59
CA VAL A 65 -34.34 -9.99 -13.23
C VAL A 65 -34.32 -11.49 -12.90
N LYS A 66 -33.21 -12.01 -12.41
CA LYS A 66 -32.98 -13.44 -12.16
C LYS A 66 -32.83 -13.80 -10.69
N ALA A 67 -32.25 -12.91 -9.90
CA ALA A 67 -32.08 -13.13 -8.46
C ALA A 67 -31.96 -11.80 -7.71
N ILE A 68 -32.49 -11.77 -6.47
CA ILE A 68 -32.29 -10.70 -5.52
C ILE A 68 -31.81 -11.32 -4.20
N LEU A 69 -30.73 -10.79 -3.67
CA LEU A 69 -30.19 -11.08 -2.34
C LEU A 69 -30.53 -9.94 -1.40
N THR A 70 -31.09 -10.29 -0.23
CA THR A 70 -31.42 -9.36 0.86
C THR A 70 -30.84 -9.89 2.17
N PRO A 71 -30.76 -9.11 3.23
CA PRO A 71 -30.28 -9.61 4.53
C PRO A 71 -31.03 -10.83 5.06
N GLN A 72 -32.30 -11.03 4.64
CA GLN A 72 -33.14 -12.15 5.07
C GLN A 72 -32.86 -13.46 4.32
N ASN A 73 -32.28 -13.39 3.12
CA ASN A 73 -32.08 -14.58 2.27
C ASN A 73 -30.61 -14.89 1.95
N VAL A 74 -29.69 -14.15 2.53
CA VAL A 74 -28.27 -14.49 2.51
C VAL A 74 -27.89 -15.25 3.78
N PRO A 75 -26.90 -16.17 3.70
CA PRO A 75 -26.33 -16.77 4.90
C PRO A 75 -25.75 -15.72 5.85
N ASP A 76 -25.81 -16.00 7.15
CA ASP A 76 -25.17 -15.15 8.16
C ASP A 76 -23.64 -15.30 8.07
N PHE A 77 -23.06 -14.58 7.13
CA PHE A 77 -21.63 -14.47 6.98
C PHE A 77 -21.17 -13.16 7.61
N ALA A 78 -20.27 -13.27 8.56
CA ALA A 78 -19.36 -12.18 8.82
C ALA A 78 -18.22 -12.24 7.80
N VAL A 79 -17.96 -11.18 7.09
CA VAL A 79 -16.70 -11.01 6.35
C VAL A 79 -15.61 -10.91 7.42
N ALA A 80 -15.13 -12.06 7.90
CA ALA A 80 -14.21 -12.14 9.03
C ALA A 80 -12.89 -11.48 8.65
N LYS A 81 -12.50 -10.46 9.40
CA LYS A 81 -11.18 -9.83 9.26
C LYS A 81 -10.26 -10.33 10.35
N ARG A 82 -8.98 -10.51 10.01
CA ARG A 82 -7.93 -10.93 10.94
C ARG A 82 -7.69 -9.85 11.99
N GLY A 83 -7.55 -10.24 13.23
CA GLY A 83 -7.06 -9.42 14.32
C GLY A 83 -7.59 -9.88 15.68
N THR A 84 -7.18 -9.24 16.76
CA THR A 84 -7.65 -9.49 18.13
C THR A 84 -9.01 -8.83 18.39
N PRO A 85 -9.91 -9.43 19.20
CA PRO A 85 -11.20 -8.83 19.57
C PRO A 85 -11.04 -7.47 20.26
N PRO A 86 -12.07 -6.59 20.20
CA PRO A 86 -13.44 -6.87 19.78
C PRO A 86 -13.68 -6.62 18.29
N PHE A 87 -14.07 -7.68 17.56
CA PHE A 87 -14.50 -7.54 16.17
C PHE A 87 -15.97 -7.26 16.11
N VAL A 88 -16.33 -6.20 15.37
CA VAL A 88 -17.67 -6.10 14.85
C VAL A 88 -17.63 -6.75 13.47
N PRO A 89 -18.31 -7.87 13.26
CA PRO A 89 -18.35 -8.52 11.97
C PRO A 89 -19.06 -7.60 10.96
N LYS A 90 -18.44 -7.37 9.81
CA LYS A 90 -19.07 -6.69 8.68
C LYS A 90 -20.07 -7.69 8.04
N PRO A 91 -21.39 -7.45 8.10
CA PRO A 91 -22.35 -8.35 7.50
C PRO A 91 -22.23 -8.34 5.98
N LEU A 92 -22.69 -9.40 5.30
CA LEU A 92 -22.67 -9.44 3.85
C LEU A 92 -23.61 -8.38 3.25
N LEU A 93 -24.80 -8.24 3.81
CA LEU A 93 -25.76 -7.16 3.54
C LEU A 93 -26.27 -6.60 4.87
N SER A 94 -26.40 -5.29 4.97
CA SER A 94 -26.62 -4.62 6.24
C SER A 94 -28.10 -4.49 6.59
N THR A 95 -28.48 -4.94 7.80
CA THR A 95 -29.79 -4.62 8.43
C THR A 95 -29.77 -3.29 9.18
N THR A 96 -28.57 -2.79 9.49
CA THR A 96 -28.32 -1.47 10.03
C THR A 96 -27.19 -0.86 9.22
N ALA A 97 -27.50 0.11 8.37
CA ALA A 97 -26.51 0.88 7.66
C ALA A 97 -25.72 1.74 8.65
N ARG A 98 -24.41 1.72 8.56
CA ARG A 98 -23.51 2.46 9.45
C ARG A 98 -22.69 3.54 8.75
N TYR A 99 -22.82 3.65 7.44
CA TYR A 99 -22.29 4.76 6.64
C TYR A 99 -23.13 4.95 5.38
N ALA A 100 -23.12 6.13 4.79
CA ALA A 100 -23.75 6.38 3.48
C ALA A 100 -22.94 5.65 2.40
N GLY A 101 -23.58 4.68 1.73
CA GLY A 101 -22.92 3.74 0.81
C GLY A 101 -22.87 2.29 1.29
N ASP A 102 -23.33 1.98 2.53
CA ASP A 102 -23.36 0.61 3.08
C ASP A 102 -24.32 -0.28 2.27
N GLU A 103 -23.92 -1.51 1.94
CA GLU A 103 -24.65 -2.40 1.05
C GLU A 103 -25.87 -3.01 1.72
N ILE A 104 -27.06 -2.82 1.11
CA ILE A 104 -28.36 -3.25 1.64
C ILE A 104 -28.89 -4.49 0.93
N LEU A 105 -28.77 -4.54 -0.40
CA LEU A 105 -29.15 -5.70 -1.21
C LEU A 105 -28.36 -5.74 -2.52
N ALA A 106 -28.33 -6.91 -3.17
CA ALA A 106 -27.75 -7.08 -4.49
C ALA A 106 -28.74 -7.81 -5.40
N LEU A 107 -28.85 -7.41 -6.66
CA LEU A 107 -29.68 -8.06 -7.65
C LEU A 107 -28.91 -8.38 -8.94
N ALA A 108 -29.29 -9.46 -9.60
CA ALA A 108 -28.72 -9.93 -10.86
C ALA A 108 -29.79 -9.92 -11.96
N ALA A 109 -29.48 -9.30 -13.10
CA ALA A 109 -30.34 -9.24 -14.27
C ALA A 109 -29.57 -9.61 -15.55
N VAL A 110 -30.29 -9.76 -16.68
CA VAL A 110 -29.76 -10.20 -17.96
C VAL A 110 -28.79 -9.19 -18.60
N ASP A 111 -28.93 -7.92 -18.27
CA ASP A 111 -28.08 -6.80 -18.69
C ASP A 111 -28.04 -5.72 -17.61
N GLU A 112 -27.14 -4.74 -17.78
CA GLU A 112 -26.95 -3.67 -16.81
C GLU A 112 -28.15 -2.74 -16.72
N GLU A 113 -28.79 -2.41 -17.86
CA GLU A 113 -29.94 -1.52 -17.91
C GLU A 113 -31.13 -2.10 -17.12
N THR A 114 -31.41 -3.39 -17.32
CA THR A 114 -32.44 -4.11 -16.55
C THR A 114 -32.11 -4.13 -15.05
N ALA A 115 -30.85 -4.28 -14.71
CA ALA A 115 -30.41 -4.27 -13.29
C ALA A 115 -30.60 -2.89 -12.65
N GLU A 116 -30.29 -1.80 -13.36
CA GLU A 116 -30.48 -0.44 -12.89
C GLU A 116 -31.96 -0.08 -12.74
N GLN A 117 -32.78 -0.36 -13.76
CA GLN A 117 -34.23 -0.21 -13.69
C GLN A 117 -34.85 -0.99 -12.52
N ALA A 118 -34.36 -2.21 -12.28
CA ALA A 118 -34.84 -3.01 -11.15
C ALA A 118 -34.51 -2.37 -9.81
N LEU A 119 -33.33 -1.76 -9.65
CA LEU A 119 -32.96 -1.04 -8.40
C LEU A 119 -33.91 0.10 -8.11
N GLU A 120 -34.34 0.88 -9.11
CA GLU A 120 -35.27 2.00 -8.97
C GLU A 120 -36.68 1.57 -8.49
N LEU A 121 -37.06 0.31 -8.77
CA LEU A 121 -38.34 -0.26 -8.35
C LEU A 121 -38.34 -0.77 -6.91
N ILE A 122 -37.18 -0.88 -6.28
CA ILE A 122 -37.04 -1.33 -4.89
C ILE A 122 -37.35 -0.18 -3.93
N ARG A 123 -38.13 -0.47 -2.90
CA ARG A 123 -38.41 0.48 -1.83
C ARG A 123 -37.84 -0.02 -0.52
N VAL A 124 -37.11 0.84 0.19
CA VAL A 124 -36.58 0.57 1.52
C VAL A 124 -37.09 1.59 2.50
N GLU A 125 -37.64 1.10 3.61
CA GLU A 125 -38.07 1.94 4.74
C GLU A 125 -36.92 1.96 5.76
N TYR A 126 -36.51 3.17 6.14
CA TYR A 126 -35.43 3.38 7.09
C TYR A 126 -35.90 4.07 8.36
N GLN A 127 -35.41 3.62 9.51
CA GLN A 127 -35.42 4.37 10.75
C GLN A 127 -34.07 5.06 10.90
N ILE A 128 -34.06 6.38 10.74
CA ILE A 128 -32.82 7.16 10.86
C ILE A 128 -32.31 7.14 12.30
N LEU A 129 -31.02 6.99 12.47
CA LEU A 129 -30.30 6.97 13.75
C LEU A 129 -29.30 8.14 13.83
N PRO A 130 -28.99 8.63 15.02
CA PRO A 130 -27.91 9.60 15.20
C PRO A 130 -26.56 9.00 14.76
N PHE A 131 -25.63 9.87 14.31
CA PHE A 131 -24.35 9.43 13.78
C PHE A 131 -23.19 10.32 14.27
N ALA A 132 -21.96 9.81 14.16
CA ALA A 132 -20.74 10.51 14.50
C ALA A 132 -19.72 10.38 13.36
N LEU A 133 -19.12 11.51 12.94
CA LEU A 133 -18.15 11.57 11.84
C LEU A 133 -16.71 11.93 12.30
N ASP A 134 -16.51 12.46 13.49
CA ASP A 134 -15.18 12.79 14.00
C ASP A 134 -14.76 11.78 15.06
N ALA A 135 -13.57 11.17 14.87
CA ALA A 135 -13.07 10.12 15.77
C ALA A 135 -12.75 10.63 17.18
N GLU A 136 -12.29 11.87 17.30
CA GLU A 136 -11.98 12.47 18.60
C GLU A 136 -13.27 12.76 19.39
N GLU A 137 -14.31 13.24 18.71
CA GLU A 137 -15.65 13.42 19.30
C GLU A 137 -16.29 12.06 19.64
N ALA A 138 -16.19 11.09 18.74
CA ALA A 138 -16.74 9.74 18.96
C ALA A 138 -16.02 8.97 20.10
N PHE A 139 -14.79 9.36 20.45
CA PHE A 139 -14.03 8.77 21.56
C PHE A 139 -14.58 9.18 22.94
N LYS A 140 -15.27 10.30 23.05
CA LYS A 140 -15.77 10.82 24.34
C LYS A 140 -16.82 9.88 24.95
N PRO A 141 -16.86 9.71 26.27
CA PRO A 141 -17.81 8.80 26.94
C PRO A 141 -19.27 9.11 26.65
N GLU A 142 -19.62 10.37 26.46
CA GLU A 142 -20.97 10.89 26.17
C GLU A 142 -21.33 10.82 24.68
N ALA A 143 -20.39 10.42 23.82
CA ALA A 143 -20.64 10.38 22.36
C ALA A 143 -21.74 9.40 21.98
N GLN A 144 -22.42 9.71 20.86
CA GLN A 144 -23.39 8.78 20.25
C GLN A 144 -22.72 7.43 19.95
N LYS A 145 -23.29 6.38 20.52
CA LYS A 145 -22.79 5.01 20.33
C LYS A 145 -23.20 4.46 18.95
N ILE A 146 -22.22 4.01 18.19
CA ILE A 146 -22.41 3.32 16.90
C ILE A 146 -22.66 1.82 17.14
N TYR A 147 -22.05 1.28 18.19
CA TYR A 147 -22.26 -0.07 18.70
C TYR A 147 -22.66 -0.06 20.17
N PRO A 148 -23.41 -1.06 20.65
CA PRO A 148 -23.84 -1.13 22.06
C PRO A 148 -22.67 -1.02 23.04
N GLU A 149 -21.52 -1.62 22.70
CA GLU A 149 -20.30 -1.67 23.50
C GLU A 149 -19.56 -0.32 23.55
N GLY A 150 -19.84 0.59 22.60
CA GLY A 150 -19.21 1.89 22.46
C GLY A 150 -18.48 2.06 21.13
N ASN A 151 -17.69 3.13 21.03
CA ASN A 151 -17.02 3.51 19.78
C ASN A 151 -15.50 3.20 19.79
N VAL A 152 -14.92 2.84 20.94
CA VAL A 152 -13.50 2.55 21.04
C VAL A 152 -13.27 1.06 20.81
N VAL A 153 -12.46 0.72 19.81
CA VAL A 153 -12.17 -0.67 19.45
C VAL A 153 -11.37 -1.36 20.55
N GLN A 154 -10.34 -0.69 21.06
CA GLN A 154 -9.47 -1.15 22.14
C GLN A 154 -8.84 0.08 22.80
N ASP A 155 -8.70 0.06 24.13
CA ASP A 155 -8.20 1.19 24.92
C ASP A 155 -6.95 0.84 25.75
N PRO A 156 -5.76 1.30 25.38
CA PRO A 156 -5.38 1.76 24.05
C PRO A 156 -5.15 0.59 23.06
N ALA A 157 -5.38 0.84 21.77
CA ALA A 157 -5.14 -0.16 20.71
C ALA A 157 -3.65 -0.41 20.48
N ALA A 158 -2.84 0.64 20.59
CA ALA A 158 -1.39 0.57 20.44
C ALA A 158 -0.72 1.42 21.52
N THR A 159 0.25 0.85 22.21
CA THR A 159 1.02 1.57 23.24
C THR A 159 2.50 1.20 23.18
N LEU A 160 3.34 2.17 23.52
CA LEU A 160 4.75 1.97 23.78
C LEU A 160 5.18 2.88 24.93
N ASN A 161 5.87 2.30 25.90
CA ASN A 161 6.51 3.04 26.97
C ASN A 161 7.99 2.64 27.05
N ARG A 162 8.88 3.62 26.88
CA ARG A 162 10.34 3.47 27.00
C ARG A 162 10.88 4.60 27.87
N GLY A 163 11.71 4.29 28.85
CA GLY A 163 12.24 5.26 29.79
C GLY A 163 11.14 5.91 30.66
N ASN A 164 11.34 7.18 31.01
CA ASN A 164 10.38 7.99 31.76
C ASN A 164 10.20 9.32 31.05
N VAL A 165 9.05 9.51 30.40
CA VAL A 165 8.79 10.69 29.57
C VAL A 165 8.73 11.98 30.39
N GLU A 166 8.24 11.94 31.63
CA GLU A 166 8.16 13.10 32.52
C GLU A 166 9.56 13.57 32.91
N GLU A 167 10.45 12.65 33.26
CA GLU A 167 11.86 12.98 33.53
C GLU A 167 12.58 13.51 32.28
N GLY A 168 12.23 12.98 31.11
CA GLY A 168 12.72 13.46 29.82
C GLY A 168 12.29 14.90 29.54
N PHE A 169 11.06 15.27 29.87
CA PHE A 169 10.59 16.68 29.74
C PHE A 169 11.26 17.63 30.74
N LYS A 170 11.55 17.19 31.97
CA LYS A 170 12.31 18.01 32.94
C LYS A 170 13.75 18.31 32.47
N GLN A 171 14.31 17.42 31.63
CA GLN A 171 15.66 17.58 31.06
C GLN A 171 15.68 18.43 29.77
N ALA A 172 14.52 18.77 29.24
CA ALA A 172 14.38 19.51 27.99
C ALA A 172 14.54 21.03 28.26
N ASP A 173 15.33 21.69 27.43
CA ASP A 173 15.39 23.17 27.41
C ASP A 173 14.27 23.77 26.55
N VAL A 174 13.81 23.00 25.54
CA VAL A 174 12.73 23.39 24.66
C VAL A 174 11.71 22.25 24.59
N ILE A 175 10.44 22.60 24.76
CA ILE A 175 9.31 21.70 24.61
C ILE A 175 8.37 22.30 23.56
N VAL A 176 7.92 21.49 22.61
CA VAL A 176 6.89 21.82 21.63
C VAL A 176 5.72 20.86 21.82
N GLU A 177 4.51 21.40 21.88
CA GLU A 177 3.28 20.63 22.00
C GLU A 177 2.26 21.15 20.99
N GLU A 178 1.74 20.27 20.13
CA GLU A 178 0.85 20.65 19.01
C GLU A 178 -0.13 19.55 18.66
N LYS A 179 -1.28 19.96 18.11
CA LYS A 179 -2.29 19.09 17.54
C LYS A 179 -2.21 19.11 16.02
N TYR A 180 -2.32 17.92 15.39
CA TYR A 180 -2.34 17.75 13.94
C TYR A 180 -3.52 16.90 13.48
N LYS A 181 -4.02 17.14 12.25
CA LYS A 181 -5.07 16.34 11.63
C LYS A 181 -4.72 15.92 10.20
N THR A 182 -5.09 14.69 9.87
CA THR A 182 -5.15 14.21 8.48
C THR A 182 -6.59 13.92 8.10
N HIS A 183 -6.82 13.64 6.83
CA HIS A 183 -8.17 13.57 6.28
C HIS A 183 -8.43 12.23 5.56
N LEU A 184 -9.68 12.03 5.17
CA LEU A 184 -10.16 10.87 4.45
C LEU A 184 -9.79 10.98 2.96
N ILE A 185 -9.12 9.96 2.41
CA ILE A 185 -8.83 9.84 0.97
C ILE A 185 -9.08 8.44 0.44
N GLN A 186 -9.32 8.36 -0.88
CA GLN A 186 -9.52 7.12 -1.60
C GLN A 186 -8.28 6.79 -2.46
N HIS A 187 -8.07 5.49 -2.74
CA HIS A 187 -6.98 4.99 -3.57
C HIS A 187 -7.01 5.48 -5.01
N THR A 188 -8.20 5.72 -5.52
CA THR A 188 -8.47 6.19 -6.89
C THR A 188 -7.75 5.34 -7.95
N THR A 189 -7.86 4.02 -7.81
CA THR A 189 -7.35 3.09 -8.82
C THR A 189 -8.05 3.35 -10.16
N MET A 190 -7.31 3.37 -11.27
CA MET A 190 -7.91 3.62 -12.59
C MET A 190 -8.91 2.53 -12.97
N GLU A 191 -8.62 1.27 -12.66
CA GLU A 191 -9.56 0.16 -12.72
C GLU A 191 -10.39 0.13 -11.43
N PRO A 192 -11.73 0.33 -11.47
CA PRO A 192 -12.61 0.11 -10.32
C PRO A 192 -12.59 -1.35 -9.85
N ARG A 193 -13.28 -1.67 -8.79
CA ARG A 193 -13.46 -3.05 -8.34
C ARG A 193 -14.39 -3.80 -9.29
N VAL A 194 -13.92 -4.95 -9.78
CA VAL A 194 -14.69 -5.83 -10.67
C VAL A 194 -14.49 -7.27 -10.23
N THR A 195 -15.58 -8.04 -10.16
CA THR A 195 -15.57 -9.47 -9.86
C THR A 195 -16.49 -10.20 -10.84
N VAL A 196 -15.97 -11.21 -11.54
CA VAL A 196 -16.77 -12.15 -12.34
C VAL A 196 -16.73 -13.50 -11.67
N ALA A 197 -17.88 -14.15 -11.48
CA ALA A 197 -17.97 -15.47 -10.87
C ALA A 197 -18.77 -16.46 -11.72
N SER A 198 -18.33 -17.72 -11.75
CA SER A 198 -19.02 -18.81 -12.43
C SER A 198 -19.02 -20.07 -11.58
N TRP A 199 -20.18 -20.68 -11.42
CA TRP A 199 -20.39 -21.95 -10.71
C TRP A 199 -20.87 -23.04 -11.68
N ASN A 200 -20.18 -24.17 -11.72
CA ASN A 200 -20.55 -25.30 -12.59
C ASN A 200 -21.19 -26.49 -11.84
N GLY A 201 -21.74 -26.27 -10.65
CA GLY A 201 -22.30 -27.30 -9.78
C GLY A 201 -21.29 -27.99 -8.85
N LYS A 202 -19.99 -27.88 -9.13
CA LYS A 202 -18.92 -28.52 -8.34
C LYS A 202 -17.79 -27.56 -7.96
N ARG A 203 -17.54 -26.57 -8.79
CA ARG A 203 -16.41 -25.66 -8.67
C ARG A 203 -16.81 -24.23 -8.93
N LEU A 204 -16.31 -23.33 -8.10
CA LEU A 204 -16.44 -21.90 -8.24
C LEU A 204 -15.17 -21.34 -8.88
N THR A 205 -15.32 -20.65 -9.99
CA THR A 205 -14.23 -19.89 -10.63
C THR A 205 -14.56 -18.40 -10.50
N ILE A 206 -13.59 -17.64 -10.02
CA ILE A 206 -13.70 -16.18 -9.84
C ILE A 206 -12.56 -15.52 -10.63
N TRP A 207 -12.89 -14.58 -11.49
CA TRP A 207 -11.98 -13.62 -12.08
C TRP A 207 -12.08 -12.32 -11.29
N ASP A 208 -10.96 -11.83 -10.81
CA ASP A 208 -10.92 -10.63 -9.99
C ASP A 208 -9.57 -9.93 -10.10
N SER A 209 -9.56 -8.60 -10.01
CA SER A 209 -8.33 -7.84 -9.99
C SER A 209 -7.78 -7.75 -8.55
N HIS A 210 -7.18 -8.84 -8.06
CA HIS A 210 -6.80 -8.98 -6.66
C HIS A 210 -5.32 -9.31 -6.46
N LYS A 211 -4.63 -8.60 -5.54
CA LYS A 211 -3.21 -8.85 -5.30
C LYS A 211 -2.89 -10.10 -4.46
N SER A 212 -3.88 -10.62 -3.73
CA SER A 212 -3.71 -11.76 -2.80
C SER A 212 -4.65 -12.91 -3.12
N PRO A 213 -4.58 -13.51 -4.33
CA PRO A 213 -5.59 -14.47 -4.81
C PRO A 213 -5.70 -15.72 -3.93
N PHE A 214 -4.59 -16.26 -3.43
CA PHE A 214 -4.58 -17.46 -2.58
C PHE A 214 -5.26 -17.25 -1.24
N ARG A 215 -5.04 -16.09 -0.61
CA ARG A 215 -5.69 -15.72 0.62
C ARG A 215 -7.21 -15.62 0.43
N VAL A 216 -7.64 -14.85 -0.58
CA VAL A 216 -9.06 -14.64 -0.85
C VAL A 216 -9.75 -15.94 -1.28
N ARG A 217 -9.10 -16.79 -2.07
CA ARG A 217 -9.57 -18.16 -2.38
C ARG A 217 -9.90 -18.93 -1.09
N THR A 218 -8.97 -18.92 -0.14
CA THR A 218 -9.14 -19.64 1.12
C THR A 218 -10.27 -19.07 1.96
N GLU A 219 -10.35 -17.73 2.07
CA GLU A 219 -11.40 -17.03 2.81
C GLU A 219 -12.80 -17.26 2.18
N ILE A 220 -12.91 -17.24 0.84
CA ILE A 220 -14.15 -17.60 0.12
C ILE A 220 -14.56 -19.05 0.38
N ALA A 221 -13.60 -19.98 0.28
CA ALA A 221 -13.88 -21.39 0.53
C ALA A 221 -14.40 -21.63 1.95
N GLN A 222 -13.79 -20.98 2.95
CA GLN A 222 -14.22 -21.02 4.35
C GLN A 222 -15.63 -20.44 4.54
N ALA A 223 -15.90 -19.24 3.98
CA ALA A 223 -17.20 -18.58 4.09
C ALA A 223 -18.32 -19.43 3.47
N LEU A 224 -18.08 -20.02 2.30
CA LEU A 224 -19.06 -20.83 1.59
C LEU A 224 -19.08 -22.31 2.00
N LYS A 225 -18.25 -22.72 2.97
CA LYS A 225 -18.10 -24.11 3.41
C LYS A 225 -17.70 -25.06 2.27
N LEU A 226 -16.91 -24.58 1.32
CA LEU A 226 -16.32 -25.33 0.23
C LEU A 226 -14.92 -25.82 0.60
N LYS A 227 -14.45 -26.88 -0.08
CA LYS A 227 -13.01 -27.23 -0.04
C LYS A 227 -12.22 -26.18 -0.84
N VAL A 228 -10.98 -25.87 -0.41
CA VAL A 228 -10.14 -24.87 -1.07
C VAL A 228 -9.94 -25.16 -2.57
N ASN A 229 -9.79 -26.45 -2.95
CA ASN A 229 -9.64 -26.88 -4.35
C ASN A 229 -10.94 -26.80 -5.17
N GLN A 230 -12.07 -26.50 -4.55
CA GLN A 230 -13.33 -26.21 -5.26
C GLN A 230 -13.46 -24.72 -5.63
N VAL A 231 -12.51 -23.89 -5.21
CA VAL A 231 -12.45 -22.46 -5.56
C VAL A 231 -11.20 -22.21 -6.36
N ARG A 232 -11.33 -21.63 -7.56
CA ARG A 232 -10.23 -21.11 -8.38
C ARG A 232 -10.37 -19.60 -8.48
N LEU A 233 -9.31 -18.89 -8.25
CA LEU A 233 -9.25 -17.45 -8.44
C LEU A 233 -8.22 -17.11 -9.51
N LEU A 234 -8.62 -16.27 -10.46
CA LEU A 234 -7.84 -15.83 -11.60
C LEU A 234 -7.70 -14.31 -11.57
N THR A 235 -6.46 -13.84 -11.62
CA THR A 235 -6.11 -12.43 -11.75
C THR A 235 -5.13 -12.27 -12.90
N HIS A 236 -5.57 -11.81 -14.05
CA HIS A 236 -4.69 -11.66 -15.23
C HIS A 236 -3.87 -10.37 -15.12
N TYR A 237 -4.55 -9.22 -15.11
CA TYR A 237 -3.96 -7.90 -14.99
C TYR A 237 -4.68 -7.09 -13.91
N ILE A 238 -3.96 -6.14 -13.31
CA ILE A 238 -4.50 -5.24 -12.29
C ILE A 238 -4.25 -3.80 -12.72
N GLY A 239 -5.31 -3.00 -12.83
CA GLY A 239 -5.28 -1.58 -13.20
C GLY A 239 -5.10 -0.66 -12.00
N GLY A 240 -4.16 -1.00 -11.11
CA GLY A 240 -3.88 -0.32 -9.85
C GLY A 240 -4.48 -1.03 -8.65
N ASP A 241 -3.76 -0.99 -7.53
CA ASP A 241 -4.18 -1.58 -6.26
C ASP A 241 -3.97 -0.58 -5.09
N PHE A 242 -2.76 -0.15 -4.86
CA PHE A 242 -2.35 0.74 -3.75
C PHE A 242 -2.85 0.29 -2.36
N GLY A 243 -3.40 -0.92 -2.25
CA GLY A 243 -4.01 -1.49 -1.05
C GLY A 243 -5.51 -1.70 -1.14
N ASP A 244 -6.20 -1.17 -2.14
CA ASP A 244 -7.64 -1.28 -2.35
C ASP A 244 -8.09 -2.74 -2.56
N LYS A 245 -7.32 -3.52 -3.31
CA LYS A 245 -7.66 -4.88 -3.77
C LYS A 245 -6.86 -5.94 -3.00
N ALA A 246 -6.87 -5.86 -1.66
CA ALA A 246 -5.98 -6.67 -0.80
C ALA A 246 -6.68 -7.70 0.09
N THR A 247 -7.99 -7.57 0.30
CA THR A 247 -8.77 -8.35 1.29
C THR A 247 -10.03 -8.93 0.66
N LEU A 248 -10.60 -9.95 1.33
CA LEU A 248 -11.94 -10.42 0.98
C LEU A 248 -12.95 -9.28 1.19
N GLU A 249 -13.75 -9.00 0.15
CA GLU A 249 -14.78 -7.99 0.18
C GLU A 249 -16.16 -8.61 -0.11
N ARG A 250 -17.23 -7.86 0.17
CA ARG A 250 -18.62 -8.31 -0.01
C ARG A 250 -18.92 -8.75 -1.44
N GLN A 251 -18.39 -8.05 -2.44
CA GLN A 251 -18.60 -8.36 -3.85
C GLN A 251 -18.20 -9.79 -4.22
N HIS A 252 -17.12 -10.33 -3.64
CA HIS A 252 -16.67 -11.70 -3.91
C HIS A 252 -17.72 -12.73 -3.49
N LEU A 253 -18.28 -12.56 -2.28
CA LEU A 253 -19.28 -13.47 -1.74
C LEU A 253 -20.66 -13.25 -2.38
N LEU A 254 -21.03 -12.02 -2.71
CA LEU A 254 -22.27 -11.71 -3.44
C LEU A 254 -22.25 -12.33 -4.84
N ALA A 255 -21.14 -12.17 -5.57
CA ALA A 255 -20.96 -12.79 -6.88
C ALA A 255 -21.03 -14.32 -6.79
N ALA A 256 -20.35 -14.91 -5.79
CA ALA A 256 -20.38 -16.37 -5.58
C ALA A 256 -21.78 -16.88 -5.26
N LEU A 257 -22.52 -16.24 -4.38
CA LEU A 257 -23.91 -16.64 -4.04
C LEU A 257 -24.87 -16.48 -5.21
N LEU A 258 -24.75 -15.39 -5.98
CA LEU A 258 -25.61 -15.15 -7.14
C LEU A 258 -25.36 -16.15 -8.26
N THR A 259 -24.10 -16.48 -8.57
CA THR A 259 -23.81 -17.52 -9.59
C THR A 259 -24.29 -18.91 -9.15
N MET A 260 -24.14 -19.25 -7.85
CA MET A 260 -24.66 -20.53 -7.30
C MET A 260 -26.19 -20.60 -7.33
N LYS A 261 -26.86 -19.48 -7.04
CA LYS A 261 -28.33 -19.39 -7.03
C LYS A 261 -28.94 -19.47 -8.44
N THR A 262 -28.28 -18.85 -9.42
CA THR A 262 -28.83 -18.73 -10.79
C THR A 262 -28.28 -19.80 -11.75
N ASN A 263 -27.23 -20.52 -11.39
CA ASN A 263 -26.45 -21.40 -12.27
C ASN A 263 -25.99 -20.69 -13.56
N ARG A 264 -25.77 -19.37 -13.49
CA ARG A 264 -25.25 -18.53 -14.58
C ARG A 264 -24.05 -17.75 -14.10
N PRO A 265 -23.07 -17.45 -14.96
CA PRO A 265 -22.01 -16.52 -14.61
C PRO A 265 -22.59 -15.15 -14.21
N VAL A 266 -21.93 -14.46 -13.29
CA VAL A 266 -22.34 -13.12 -12.86
C VAL A 266 -21.16 -12.18 -12.87
N LYS A 267 -21.40 -10.89 -13.15
CA LYS A 267 -20.41 -9.81 -13.10
C LYS A 267 -20.91 -8.71 -12.14
N ILE A 268 -20.06 -8.34 -11.21
CA ILE A 268 -20.21 -7.14 -10.38
C ILE A 268 -19.12 -6.18 -10.82
N GLU A 269 -19.48 -5.04 -11.33
CA GLU A 269 -18.59 -3.95 -11.70
C GLU A 269 -19.04 -2.68 -10.99
N PHE A 270 -18.16 -2.12 -10.16
CA PHE A 270 -18.45 -0.88 -9.46
C PHE A 270 -18.31 0.31 -10.39
N THR A 271 -19.25 1.24 -10.30
CA THR A 271 -19.05 2.58 -10.85
C THR A 271 -17.94 3.30 -10.10
N ARG A 272 -17.45 4.39 -10.65
CA ARG A 272 -16.47 5.23 -9.95
C ARG A 272 -17.03 5.75 -8.62
N GLU A 273 -18.26 6.18 -8.62
CA GLU A 273 -18.96 6.65 -7.42
C GLU A 273 -19.05 5.55 -6.35
N GLU A 274 -19.49 4.35 -6.72
CA GLU A 274 -19.55 3.21 -5.80
C GLU A 274 -18.18 2.87 -5.20
N ASN A 275 -17.11 2.97 -6.01
CA ASN A 275 -15.75 2.74 -5.52
C ASN A 275 -15.34 3.79 -4.47
N TYR A 276 -15.73 5.05 -4.64
CA TYR A 276 -15.48 6.10 -3.65
C TYR A 276 -16.32 5.94 -2.37
N LEU A 277 -17.57 5.48 -2.50
CA LEU A 277 -18.50 5.41 -1.37
C LEU A 277 -18.32 4.16 -0.50
N SER A 278 -17.87 3.03 -1.08
CA SER A 278 -17.94 1.74 -0.39
C SER A 278 -16.61 0.98 -0.27
N ALA A 279 -15.59 1.30 -1.06
CA ALA A 279 -14.28 0.74 -0.86
C ALA A 279 -13.64 1.33 0.41
N HIS A 280 -12.72 0.60 1.03
CA HIS A 280 -12.02 1.13 2.19
C HIS A 280 -11.07 2.28 1.82
N HIS A 281 -10.73 3.10 2.81
CA HIS A 281 -10.04 4.36 2.65
C HIS A 281 -8.77 4.43 3.47
N ARG A 282 -7.86 5.37 3.18
CA ARG A 282 -6.93 5.82 4.21
C ARG A 282 -7.71 6.58 5.26
N TYR A 283 -7.66 6.10 6.47
CA TYR A 283 -8.39 6.65 7.62
C TYR A 283 -7.82 8.01 8.04
N PRO A 284 -8.70 8.96 8.42
CA PRO A 284 -8.30 10.19 9.09
C PRO A 284 -7.63 9.90 10.43
N THR A 285 -6.74 10.82 10.84
CA THR A 285 -6.09 10.74 12.15
C THR A 285 -6.02 12.08 12.84
N THR A 286 -6.14 12.08 14.18
CA THR A 286 -5.91 13.24 15.03
C THR A 286 -4.75 12.91 15.98
N TRP A 287 -3.73 13.78 15.98
CA TRP A 287 -2.50 13.60 16.72
C TRP A 287 -2.28 14.71 17.72
N TYR A 288 -1.84 14.35 18.92
CA TYR A 288 -1.27 15.24 19.91
C TYR A 288 0.17 14.85 20.10
N LEU A 289 1.09 15.72 19.72
CA LEU A 289 2.53 15.53 19.82
C LEU A 289 3.11 16.49 20.85
N LYS A 290 3.94 15.96 21.75
CA LYS A 290 4.73 16.74 22.70
C LYS A 290 6.15 16.20 22.71
N TYR A 291 7.09 16.99 22.21
CA TYR A 291 8.50 16.62 22.11
C TYR A 291 9.36 17.58 22.89
N GLY A 292 10.39 17.05 23.55
CA GLY A 292 11.38 17.79 24.30
C GLY A 292 12.79 17.60 23.76
N ALA A 293 13.59 18.68 23.74
CA ALA A 293 14.99 18.62 23.37
C ALA A 293 15.85 19.53 24.25
N LYS A 294 17.13 19.19 24.40
CA LYS A 294 18.15 20.06 25.00
C LYS A 294 18.54 21.19 24.04
N LYS A 295 19.14 22.23 24.56
CA LYS A 295 19.63 23.37 23.78
C LYS A 295 20.63 22.99 22.69
N ASP A 296 21.37 21.90 22.88
CA ASP A 296 22.26 21.34 21.85
C ASP A 296 21.55 20.56 20.76
N GLY A 297 20.21 20.44 20.82
CA GLY A 297 19.36 19.75 19.88
C GLY A 297 19.14 18.26 20.18
N THR A 298 19.63 17.71 21.29
CA THR A 298 19.43 16.29 21.65
C THR A 298 18.00 16.06 22.13
N LEU A 299 17.25 15.15 21.51
CA LEU A 299 15.90 14.75 21.94
C LEU A 299 15.94 14.08 23.32
N THR A 300 15.07 14.53 24.22
CA THR A 300 14.95 14.01 25.59
C THR A 300 13.66 13.27 25.87
N ALA A 301 12.56 13.66 25.22
CA ALA A 301 11.24 13.05 25.39
C ALA A 301 10.41 13.13 24.12
N ILE A 302 9.66 12.06 23.83
CA ILE A 302 8.63 11.97 22.80
C ILE A 302 7.35 11.46 23.43
N GLN A 303 6.27 12.25 23.38
CA GLN A 303 4.94 11.82 23.79
C GLN A 303 3.96 12.00 22.64
N VAL A 304 3.19 10.95 22.37
CA VAL A 304 2.19 10.90 21.29
C VAL A 304 0.88 10.38 21.83
N ARG A 305 -0.21 11.06 21.49
CA ARG A 305 -1.57 10.54 21.58
C ARG A 305 -2.24 10.62 20.22
N LEU A 306 -2.79 9.50 19.76
CA LEU A 306 -3.35 9.33 18.42
C LEU A 306 -4.76 8.77 18.48
N TYR A 307 -5.69 9.38 17.76
CA TYR A 307 -6.99 8.83 17.39
C TYR A 307 -6.99 8.49 15.90
N ALA A 308 -7.12 7.20 15.58
CA ALA A 308 -7.26 6.70 14.20
C ALA A 308 -8.73 6.35 13.95
N ASP A 309 -9.30 6.89 12.89
CA ASP A 309 -10.69 6.68 12.50
C ASP A 309 -10.85 5.34 11.79
N SER A 310 -11.45 4.37 12.44
CA SER A 310 -11.68 3.03 11.86
C SER A 310 -12.83 3.00 10.84
N GLY A 311 -13.63 4.07 10.75
CA GLY A 311 -14.90 4.04 10.05
C GLY A 311 -15.92 3.14 10.76
N ALA A 312 -16.91 2.67 10.01
CA ALA A 312 -18.01 1.87 10.58
C ALA A 312 -17.62 0.42 10.91
N TYR A 313 -16.56 -0.10 10.31
CA TYR A 313 -16.12 -1.48 10.51
C TYR A 313 -14.60 -1.53 10.72
N TYR A 314 -14.15 -2.46 11.55
CA TYR A 314 -12.72 -2.62 11.84
C TYR A 314 -12.03 -3.52 10.80
N SER A 315 -11.17 -2.95 9.99
CA SER A 315 -10.43 -3.64 8.94
C SER A 315 -8.97 -3.88 9.30
N ILE A 316 -8.34 -2.85 9.88
CA ILE A 316 -6.91 -2.86 10.24
C ILE A 316 -6.70 -2.10 11.54
N ASP A 317 -5.58 -2.35 12.20
CA ASP A 317 -5.09 -1.55 13.31
C ASP A 317 -4.42 -0.26 12.77
N GLY A 318 -5.26 0.76 12.54
CA GLY A 318 -4.82 2.05 12.04
C GLY A 318 -3.92 2.79 13.03
N ALA A 319 -4.21 2.68 14.32
CA ALA A 319 -3.42 3.29 15.36
C ALA A 319 -2.02 2.70 15.43
N ALA A 320 -1.90 1.35 15.46
CA ALA A 320 -0.60 0.69 15.48
C ALA A 320 0.24 1.01 14.23
N GLY A 321 -0.36 0.97 13.04
CA GLY A 321 0.34 1.29 11.80
C GLY A 321 0.81 2.74 11.72
N SER A 322 0.05 3.69 12.28
CA SER A 322 0.40 5.11 12.25
C SER A 322 1.47 5.48 13.27
N ILE A 323 1.38 4.93 14.49
CA ILE A 323 2.27 5.29 15.60
C ILE A 323 3.70 4.75 15.42
N GLU A 324 3.87 3.75 14.56
CA GLU A 324 5.18 3.15 14.25
C GLU A 324 6.22 4.16 13.77
N VAL A 325 5.83 5.26 13.13
CA VAL A 325 6.74 6.29 12.65
C VAL A 325 7.58 6.90 13.77
N ALA A 326 7.02 7.02 14.98
CA ALA A 326 7.71 7.57 16.13
C ALA A 326 8.72 6.61 16.78
N LYS A 327 8.79 5.36 16.32
CA LYS A 327 9.66 4.32 16.91
C LYS A 327 11.07 4.27 16.32
N TRP A 328 11.19 4.50 15.00
CA TRP A 328 12.39 4.09 14.27
C TRP A 328 13.20 5.22 13.63
N VAL A 329 12.57 6.36 13.32
CA VAL A 329 13.29 7.44 12.61
C VAL A 329 14.28 8.12 13.53
N TYR A 330 13.85 8.44 14.76
CA TYR A 330 14.65 9.18 15.70
C TYR A 330 14.90 8.39 16.99
N ARG A 331 16.13 8.50 17.49
CA ARG A 331 16.48 7.96 18.80
C ARG A 331 16.05 8.94 19.89
N CYS A 332 15.35 8.43 20.88
CA CYS A 332 14.95 9.17 22.06
C CYS A 332 14.90 8.22 23.26
N PRO A 333 15.52 8.56 24.41
CA PRO A 333 15.55 7.66 25.56
C PRO A 333 14.20 7.51 26.25
N ASN A 334 13.34 8.54 26.17
CA ASN A 334 12.06 8.55 26.88
C ASN A 334 10.92 8.75 25.86
N VAL A 335 10.11 7.70 25.67
CA VAL A 335 9.04 7.66 24.67
C VAL A 335 7.77 7.11 25.29
N LYS A 336 6.65 7.82 25.11
CA LYS A 336 5.30 7.35 25.44
C LYS A 336 4.38 7.53 24.25
N LEU A 337 3.85 6.44 23.73
CA LEU A 337 2.95 6.42 22.59
C LEU A 337 1.64 5.74 22.99
N ASP A 338 0.51 6.43 22.80
CA ASP A 338 -0.83 5.90 23.04
C ASP A 338 -1.69 6.12 21.78
N GLY A 339 -2.14 5.04 21.16
CA GLY A 339 -2.96 5.06 19.95
C GLY A 339 -4.29 4.38 20.15
N PHE A 340 -5.36 4.98 19.64
CA PHE A 340 -6.74 4.52 19.77
C PHE A 340 -7.37 4.35 18.41
N ASN A 341 -8.04 3.20 18.17
CA ASN A 341 -8.91 2.98 17.03
C ASN A 341 -10.34 3.29 17.42
N VAL A 342 -11.00 4.19 16.68
CA VAL A 342 -12.31 4.70 17.02
C VAL A 342 -13.29 4.50 15.87
N PHE A 343 -14.47 3.93 16.14
CA PHE A 343 -15.55 3.80 15.16
C PHE A 343 -16.21 5.14 14.87
N THR A 344 -16.52 5.36 13.58
CA THR A 344 -17.32 6.49 13.08
C THR A 344 -18.27 6.01 11.99
N ASN A 345 -19.25 6.84 11.63
CA ASN A 345 -20.18 6.53 10.55
C ASN A 345 -19.62 6.90 9.16
N LYS A 346 -18.44 6.39 8.87
CA LYS A 346 -17.73 6.50 7.59
C LYS A 346 -17.47 5.13 6.99
N PRO A 347 -17.18 5.03 5.69
CA PRO A 347 -16.61 3.79 5.13
C PRO A 347 -15.40 3.35 5.95
N GLU A 348 -15.13 2.05 5.96
CA GLU A 348 -14.07 1.50 6.81
C GLU A 348 -12.66 2.00 6.45
N GLY A 349 -11.86 2.27 7.44
CA GLY A 349 -10.42 2.47 7.29
C GLY A 349 -9.74 1.16 6.90
N GLY A 350 -8.87 1.20 5.88
CA GLY A 350 -8.22 -0.01 5.36
C GLY A 350 -6.78 0.20 4.91
N TYR A 351 -6.26 -0.81 4.22
CA TYR A 351 -4.92 -0.75 3.67
C TYR A 351 -4.84 0.30 2.55
N MET A 352 -3.91 1.21 2.66
CA MET A 352 -3.48 2.06 1.56
C MET A 352 -1.97 2.23 1.63
N ARG A 353 -1.29 2.30 0.48
CA ARG A 353 0.17 2.36 0.29
C ARG A 353 0.89 2.97 1.49
N CYS A 354 1.82 2.24 2.13
CA CYS A 354 2.53 2.60 3.36
C CYS A 354 1.58 2.83 4.57
N VAL A 355 0.81 1.79 4.92
CA VAL A 355 -0.27 1.83 5.91
C VAL A 355 0.10 2.62 7.18
N GLY A 356 -0.65 3.70 7.47
CA GLY A 356 -0.45 4.56 8.63
C GLY A 356 0.69 5.56 8.51
N HIS A 357 1.80 5.22 7.85
CA HIS A 357 2.99 6.08 7.82
C HIS A 357 2.74 7.46 7.20
N PRO A 358 2.05 7.65 6.06
CA PRO A 358 1.79 9.00 5.55
C PRO A 358 1.01 9.88 6.53
N ALA A 359 0.04 9.28 7.24
CA ALA A 359 -0.73 9.99 8.27
C ALA A 359 0.10 10.32 9.51
N GLY A 360 1.15 9.52 9.82
CA GLY A 360 2.04 9.75 10.95
C GLY A 360 3.25 10.63 10.60
N MET A 361 3.81 10.49 9.38
CA MET A 361 4.98 11.26 8.96
C MET A 361 4.68 12.74 8.80
N PHE A 362 3.46 13.12 8.35
CA PHE A 362 3.09 14.53 8.28
C PHE A 362 3.21 15.23 9.64
N PRO A 363 2.50 14.80 10.70
CA PRO A 363 2.63 15.44 11.99
C PRO A 363 4.05 15.37 12.58
N GLN A 364 4.70 14.21 12.49
CA GLN A 364 6.03 14.02 13.06
C GLN A 364 7.07 14.95 12.43
N GLU A 365 7.14 15.02 11.12
CA GLU A 365 8.18 15.79 10.43
C GLU A 365 7.93 17.29 10.46
N VAL A 366 6.66 17.72 10.49
CA VAL A 366 6.33 19.12 10.77
C VAL A 366 6.66 19.50 12.21
N HIS A 367 6.47 18.58 13.17
CA HIS A 367 6.81 18.80 14.58
C HIS A 367 8.33 18.86 14.81
N MET A 368 9.10 18.01 14.14
CA MET A 368 10.56 18.05 14.16
C MET A 368 11.10 19.37 13.60
N ASP A 369 10.48 19.88 12.56
CA ASP A 369 10.85 21.17 11.95
C ASP A 369 10.59 22.36 12.91
N ARG A 370 9.46 22.33 13.64
CA ARG A 370 9.17 23.31 14.71
C ARG A 370 10.21 23.28 15.83
N LEU A 371 10.63 22.08 16.21
CA LEU A 371 11.62 21.92 17.28
C LEU A 371 12.99 22.45 16.84
N ALA A 372 13.41 22.17 15.61
CA ALA A 372 14.63 22.71 15.01
C ALA A 372 14.60 24.26 14.99
N GLU A 373 13.47 24.85 14.58
CA GLU A 373 13.28 26.30 14.58
C GLU A 373 13.41 26.92 15.98
N ARG A 374 12.73 26.33 16.98
CA ARG A 374 12.79 26.80 18.38
C ARG A 374 14.21 26.77 18.96
N LEU A 375 15.02 25.84 18.47
CA LEU A 375 16.43 25.70 18.85
C LEU A 375 17.37 26.59 18.00
N GLY A 376 16.85 27.20 16.92
CA GLY A 376 17.65 27.96 15.96
C GLY A 376 18.60 27.08 15.13
N MET A 377 18.31 25.80 14.98
CA MET A 377 19.11 24.82 14.25
C MET A 377 18.64 24.68 12.80
N ASP A 378 19.57 24.32 11.91
CA ASP A 378 19.22 23.87 10.56
C ASP A 378 18.36 22.59 10.63
N PRO A 379 17.24 22.50 9.91
CA PRO A 379 16.35 21.34 9.96
C PRO A 379 17.00 20.02 9.56
N VAL A 380 17.96 20.02 8.63
CA VAL A 380 18.71 18.82 8.22
C VAL A 380 19.69 18.40 9.33
N GLU A 381 20.46 19.34 9.86
CA GLU A 381 21.43 19.07 10.92
C GLU A 381 20.74 18.58 12.22
N PHE A 382 19.58 19.16 12.57
CA PHE A 382 18.80 18.69 13.71
C PHE A 382 18.36 17.22 13.56
N ARG A 383 17.91 16.84 12.36
CA ARG A 383 17.51 15.46 12.06
C ARG A 383 18.71 14.51 12.03
N LEU A 384 19.83 14.91 11.43
CA LEU A 384 21.08 14.14 11.40
C LEU A 384 21.67 13.93 12.79
N LYS A 385 21.47 14.86 13.72
CA LYS A 385 21.87 14.69 15.12
C LYS A 385 21.09 13.57 15.81
N ASN A 386 19.80 13.45 15.50
CA ASN A 386 18.85 12.63 16.26
C ASN A 386 18.43 11.33 15.55
N TYR A 387 18.82 11.09 14.27
CA TYR A 387 18.37 9.88 13.59
C TYR A 387 18.91 8.60 14.27
N ALA A 388 18.09 7.55 14.21
CA ALA A 388 18.47 6.23 14.71
C ALA A 388 19.60 5.63 13.86
N ARG A 389 20.64 5.14 14.51
CA ARG A 389 21.82 4.53 13.89
C ARG A 389 21.70 3.01 13.87
N LYS A 390 22.59 2.34 13.16
CA LYS A 390 22.56 0.87 13.01
C LYS A 390 22.57 0.16 14.36
N GLU A 391 23.36 0.65 15.30
CA GLU A 391 23.52 0.10 16.65
C GLU A 391 22.27 0.30 17.52
N ASP A 392 21.51 1.35 17.29
CA ASP A 392 20.26 1.61 18.05
C ASP A 392 19.23 0.50 17.77
N GLY A 393 19.14 0.04 16.52
CA GLY A 393 18.26 -1.05 16.13
C GLY A 393 16.77 -0.79 16.40
N ASP A 394 15.99 -1.86 16.33
CA ASP A 394 14.62 -1.89 16.83
C ASP A 394 14.67 -2.14 18.34
N GLN A 395 14.55 -1.08 19.12
CA GLN A 395 14.71 -1.13 20.57
C GLN A 395 13.61 -1.95 21.27
N ASP A 396 12.44 -2.07 20.67
CA ASP A 396 11.33 -2.85 21.24
C ASP A 396 11.58 -4.36 21.07
N ARG A 397 12.10 -4.75 19.91
CA ARG A 397 12.45 -6.15 19.59
C ARG A 397 13.88 -6.51 20.03
N LYS A 398 14.68 -5.54 20.41
CA LYS A 398 16.10 -5.70 20.79
C LYS A 398 16.92 -6.40 19.70
N VAL A 399 16.71 -5.99 18.44
CA VAL A 399 17.44 -6.50 17.27
C VAL A 399 18.05 -5.34 16.48
N PRO A 400 19.25 -5.50 15.89
CA PRO A 400 19.89 -4.46 15.10
C PRO A 400 19.13 -4.19 13.80
N PHE A 401 19.35 -3.03 13.20
CA PHE A 401 18.97 -2.80 11.81
C PHE A 401 19.90 -3.59 10.87
N ALA A 402 19.35 -4.17 9.81
CA ALA A 402 20.11 -4.92 8.81
C ALA A 402 21.17 -4.03 8.13
N SER A 403 20.74 -2.89 7.62
CA SER A 403 21.56 -1.84 7.05
C SER A 403 20.84 -0.49 7.17
N ILE A 404 21.57 0.62 6.96
CA ILE A 404 21.04 1.98 7.02
C ILE A 404 21.76 2.88 6.03
N GLY A 405 21.00 3.52 5.12
CA GLY A 405 21.49 4.52 4.15
C GLY A 405 20.92 5.92 4.38
N LEU A 406 20.37 6.21 5.57
CA LEU A 406 19.65 7.47 5.83
C LEU A 406 20.55 8.70 5.72
N GLU A 407 21.78 8.63 6.23
CA GLU A 407 22.74 9.74 6.17
C GLU A 407 23.15 10.06 4.72
N ASP A 408 23.39 9.02 3.89
CA ASP A 408 23.66 9.22 2.48
C ASP A 408 22.46 9.79 1.72
N CYS A 409 21.24 9.33 2.02
CA CYS A 409 20.02 9.94 1.48
C CYS A 409 19.93 11.43 1.82
N ALA A 410 20.22 11.80 3.06
CA ALA A 410 20.18 13.20 3.50
C ALA A 410 21.28 14.04 2.83
N ARG A 411 22.52 13.55 2.80
CA ARG A 411 23.67 14.26 2.21
C ARG A 411 23.49 14.48 0.72
N LEU A 412 23.21 13.41 -0.03
CA LEU A 412 23.04 13.47 -1.48
C LEU A 412 21.80 14.30 -1.88
N GLY A 413 20.71 14.17 -1.13
CA GLY A 413 19.51 14.96 -1.36
C GLY A 413 19.72 16.46 -1.08
N ALA A 414 20.40 16.80 0.02
CA ALA A 414 20.73 18.18 0.36
C ALA A 414 21.67 18.83 -0.66
N GLU A 415 22.65 18.08 -1.15
CA GLU A 415 23.57 18.53 -2.23
C GLU A 415 22.77 18.78 -3.52
N LYS A 416 21.93 17.82 -3.93
CA LYS A 416 21.18 17.86 -5.19
C LYS A 416 20.18 19.01 -5.23
N ILE A 417 19.49 19.32 -4.12
CA ILE A 417 18.57 20.47 -4.07
C ILE A 417 19.30 21.80 -3.88
N GLY A 418 20.57 21.77 -3.50
CA GLY A 418 21.35 22.96 -3.18
C GLY A 418 21.00 23.56 -1.81
N TRP A 419 20.70 22.72 -0.82
CA TRP A 419 20.21 23.15 0.49
C TRP A 419 21.07 24.24 1.13
N LYS A 420 22.37 24.02 1.27
CA LYS A 420 23.29 24.95 1.94
C LYS A 420 23.35 26.35 1.28
N ALA A 421 23.17 26.42 -0.04
CA ALA A 421 23.24 27.65 -0.79
C ALA A 421 21.91 28.43 -0.82
N ASN A 422 20.78 27.70 -0.84
CA ASN A 422 19.48 28.26 -1.15
C ASN A 422 18.51 28.29 0.04
N TRP A 423 18.68 27.45 1.06
CA TRP A 423 17.83 27.49 2.25
C TRP A 423 18.01 28.81 3.01
N ARG A 424 16.90 29.39 3.43
CA ARG A 424 16.86 30.68 4.14
C ARG A 424 16.01 30.53 5.39
N LYS A 425 16.15 31.48 6.33
CA LYS A 425 15.26 31.53 7.50
C LYS A 425 13.79 31.65 7.06
N PRO A 426 12.87 30.98 7.74
CA PRO A 426 11.45 31.01 7.40
C PRO A 426 10.87 32.42 7.26
N GLY A 427 10.01 32.64 6.26
CA GLY A 427 9.33 33.90 6.01
C GLY A 427 10.18 35.02 5.40
N THR A 428 11.48 34.81 5.17
CA THR A 428 12.39 35.86 4.66
C THR A 428 12.49 35.95 3.14
N SER A 429 11.79 35.09 2.40
CA SER A 429 11.77 35.13 0.93
C SER A 429 11.17 36.45 0.45
N PRO A 430 11.84 37.17 -0.50
CA PRO A 430 11.37 38.48 -0.98
C PRO A 430 10.22 38.38 -1.98
N GLY A 431 9.52 39.49 -2.22
CA GLY A 431 8.48 39.64 -3.23
C GLY A 431 7.17 38.91 -2.90
N PRO A 432 6.18 38.95 -3.82
CA PRO A 432 4.87 38.32 -3.62
C PRO A 432 4.88 36.81 -3.91
N ILE A 433 5.80 36.32 -4.75
CA ILE A 433 6.06 34.89 -4.96
C ILE A 433 7.16 34.45 -4.01
N LYS A 434 6.77 33.79 -2.94
CA LYS A 434 7.68 33.35 -1.87
C LYS A 434 8.24 31.97 -2.20
N LYS A 435 9.56 31.82 -2.21
CA LYS A 435 10.23 30.52 -2.38
C LYS A 435 10.62 29.93 -1.03
N GLY A 436 10.50 28.63 -0.90
CA GLY A 436 10.90 27.91 0.32
C GLY A 436 11.34 26.50 0.06
N MET A 437 12.12 25.96 0.98
CA MET A 437 12.64 24.60 0.92
C MET A 437 12.30 23.88 2.23
N GLY A 438 11.94 22.60 2.10
CA GLY A 438 11.60 21.74 3.24
C GLY A 438 12.19 20.35 3.12
N VAL A 439 12.31 19.66 4.23
CA VAL A 439 12.88 18.31 4.32
C VAL A 439 12.03 17.44 5.23
N ALA A 440 12.01 16.13 4.94
CA ALA A 440 11.42 15.12 5.79
C ALA A 440 12.21 13.80 5.72
N PHE A 441 12.36 13.11 6.86
CA PHE A 441 13.06 11.84 7.02
C PHE A 441 12.07 10.71 7.29
N HIS A 442 12.38 9.49 6.85
CA HIS A 442 11.53 8.32 7.07
C HIS A 442 12.34 7.04 7.27
N ALA A 443 11.81 6.18 8.13
CA ALA A 443 12.18 4.77 8.24
C ALA A 443 10.92 3.92 8.10
N CYS A 444 10.95 2.93 7.20
CA CYS A 444 9.79 2.10 6.91
C CYS A 444 10.18 0.63 6.93
N ARG A 445 9.39 -0.19 7.60
CA ARG A 445 9.55 -1.65 7.57
C ARG A 445 9.32 -2.18 6.15
N HIS A 446 10.21 -3.03 5.68
CA HIS A 446 10.02 -3.80 4.46
C HIS A 446 10.25 -5.30 4.72
N GLY A 447 9.63 -6.18 3.94
CA GLY A 447 9.79 -7.62 4.10
C GLY A 447 9.29 -8.21 5.43
N GLY A 448 8.69 -7.41 6.30
CA GLY A 448 8.45 -7.72 7.71
C GLY A 448 7.28 -8.67 8.04
N ILE A 449 6.57 -9.23 7.07
CA ILE A 449 5.54 -10.24 7.30
C ILE A 449 6.19 -11.61 7.31
N SER A 450 5.98 -12.39 8.38
CA SER A 450 6.67 -13.65 8.64
C SER A 450 6.27 -14.84 7.76
N SER A 451 5.17 -14.74 6.97
CA SER A 451 4.76 -15.84 6.10
C SER A 451 5.73 -16.01 4.92
N PRO A 452 6.19 -17.23 4.65
CA PRO A 452 7.06 -17.49 3.50
C PRO A 452 6.32 -17.23 2.19
N MET A 453 7.07 -16.87 1.16
CA MET A 453 6.64 -16.87 -0.24
C MET A 453 7.26 -18.05 -0.97
N SER A 454 6.63 -18.53 -2.03
CA SER A 454 7.12 -19.67 -2.81
C SER A 454 7.17 -19.36 -4.30
N ALA A 455 8.05 -20.05 -5.00
CA ALA A 455 8.19 -20.00 -6.46
C ALA A 455 8.58 -21.38 -6.99
N VAL A 456 8.22 -21.65 -8.24
CA VAL A 456 8.66 -22.82 -9.00
C VAL A 456 9.24 -22.32 -10.31
N ILE A 457 10.34 -22.91 -10.73
CA ILE A 457 10.98 -22.66 -12.03
C ILE A 457 11.07 -23.98 -12.78
N LYS A 458 10.62 -23.99 -14.02
CA LYS A 458 10.83 -25.08 -14.97
C LYS A 458 11.87 -24.65 -16.00
N LEU A 459 12.78 -25.53 -16.33
CA LEU A 459 13.74 -25.35 -17.41
C LEU A 459 13.36 -26.27 -18.57
N ASP A 460 13.07 -25.68 -19.72
CA ASP A 460 12.73 -26.42 -20.93
C ASP A 460 14.01 -26.83 -21.72
N PRO A 461 13.92 -27.87 -22.56
CA PRO A 461 15.09 -28.41 -23.28
C PRO A 461 15.79 -27.39 -24.19
N ASP A 462 15.09 -26.39 -24.70
CA ASP A 462 15.67 -25.33 -25.54
C ASP A 462 16.37 -24.22 -24.74
N GLY A 463 16.35 -24.31 -23.40
CA GLY A 463 16.96 -23.34 -22.49
C GLY A 463 16.03 -22.22 -22.05
N THR A 464 14.78 -22.24 -22.48
CA THR A 464 13.76 -21.30 -21.97
C THR A 464 13.34 -21.66 -20.54
N VAL A 465 12.92 -20.67 -19.79
CA VAL A 465 12.62 -20.77 -18.37
C VAL A 465 11.20 -20.30 -18.10
N GLU A 466 10.37 -21.12 -17.47
CA GLU A 466 9.06 -20.74 -16.98
C GLU A 466 9.09 -20.54 -15.46
N LEU A 467 8.87 -19.32 -15.02
CA LEU A 467 8.73 -18.97 -13.60
C LEU A 467 7.25 -18.90 -13.20
N LEU A 468 6.85 -19.76 -12.25
CA LEU A 468 5.50 -19.81 -11.69
C LEU A 468 5.48 -19.19 -10.31
N SER A 469 4.72 -18.10 -10.13
CA SER A 469 4.60 -17.39 -8.85
C SER A 469 3.19 -16.83 -8.67
N GLY A 470 2.65 -16.88 -7.46
CA GLY A 470 1.40 -16.22 -7.11
C GLY A 470 1.53 -14.70 -6.89
N LEU A 471 2.70 -14.11 -7.14
CA LEU A 471 2.93 -12.68 -7.00
C LEU A 471 2.40 -11.93 -8.21
N ASN A 472 1.21 -11.32 -8.08
CA ASN A 472 0.62 -10.50 -9.13
C ASN A 472 1.33 -9.16 -9.29
N ASP A 473 1.38 -8.67 -10.52
CA ASP A 473 1.88 -7.32 -10.82
C ASP A 473 0.77 -6.27 -10.62
N THR A 474 0.94 -5.43 -9.61
CA THR A 474 0.01 -4.35 -9.27
C THR A 474 0.44 -2.99 -9.83
N GLY A 475 1.38 -2.97 -10.77
CA GLY A 475 2.02 -1.78 -11.33
C GLY A 475 3.44 -1.52 -10.80
N GLY A 476 3.94 -2.42 -9.94
CA GLY A 476 5.28 -2.33 -9.35
C GLY A 476 6.38 -3.06 -10.13
N TRP A 477 6.11 -3.51 -11.37
CA TRP A 477 7.04 -4.25 -12.21
C TRP A 477 7.48 -5.60 -11.61
N GLN A 478 6.58 -6.22 -10.82
CA GLN A 478 6.91 -7.46 -10.10
C GLN A 478 7.30 -8.60 -11.05
N LYS A 479 6.55 -8.81 -12.15
CA LYS A 479 6.89 -9.84 -13.14
C LYS A 479 8.29 -9.65 -13.70
N THR A 480 8.60 -8.43 -14.17
CA THR A 480 9.92 -8.07 -14.71
C THR A 480 11.03 -8.26 -13.69
N THR A 481 10.82 -7.78 -12.45
CA THR A 481 11.81 -7.91 -11.37
C THR A 481 12.09 -9.37 -11.02
N MET A 482 11.07 -10.24 -11.00
CA MET A 482 11.24 -11.67 -10.74
C MET A 482 11.97 -12.37 -11.89
N ALA A 483 11.68 -12.00 -13.16
CA ALA A 483 12.42 -12.50 -14.32
C ALA A 483 13.92 -12.12 -14.26
N MET A 484 14.22 -10.86 -13.89
CA MET A 484 15.62 -10.41 -13.72
C MET A 484 16.37 -11.22 -12.65
N ILE A 485 15.73 -11.50 -11.50
CA ILE A 485 16.31 -12.30 -10.43
C ILE A 485 16.58 -13.74 -10.90
N ALA A 486 15.62 -14.34 -11.60
CA ALA A 486 15.77 -15.71 -12.14
C ALA A 486 16.89 -15.78 -13.18
N ALA A 487 16.90 -14.85 -14.14
CA ALA A 487 17.88 -14.78 -15.20
C ALA A 487 19.33 -14.63 -14.65
N GLU A 488 19.54 -13.69 -13.72
CA GLU A 488 20.84 -13.46 -13.10
C GLU A 488 21.35 -14.69 -12.34
N GLU A 489 20.50 -15.33 -11.53
CA GLU A 489 20.90 -16.48 -10.72
C GLU A 489 21.17 -17.73 -11.56
N LEU A 490 20.35 -17.95 -12.62
CA LEU A 490 20.54 -19.06 -13.55
C LEU A 490 21.70 -18.84 -14.51
N GLY A 491 22.05 -17.59 -14.81
CA GLY A 491 23.04 -17.25 -15.83
C GLY A 491 22.48 -17.37 -17.25
N VAL A 492 21.20 -17.10 -17.45
CA VAL A 492 20.50 -17.12 -18.75
C VAL A 492 20.18 -15.70 -19.23
N PRO A 493 19.97 -15.48 -20.54
CA PRO A 493 19.45 -14.21 -21.04
C PRO A 493 18.10 -13.86 -20.41
N TYR A 494 17.84 -12.56 -20.22
CA TYR A 494 16.61 -12.10 -19.58
C TYR A 494 15.35 -12.47 -20.36
N ASP A 495 15.40 -12.41 -21.68
CA ASP A 495 14.31 -12.72 -22.60
C ASP A 495 14.00 -14.23 -22.68
N ALA A 496 14.88 -15.08 -22.16
CA ALA A 496 14.60 -16.51 -22.01
C ALA A 496 13.63 -16.83 -20.85
N VAL A 497 13.27 -15.85 -20.01
CA VAL A 497 12.45 -16.06 -18.81
C VAL A 497 11.02 -15.57 -19.02
N SER A 498 10.07 -16.49 -19.08
CA SER A 498 8.63 -16.21 -19.01
C SER A 498 8.11 -16.26 -17.57
N VAL A 499 7.07 -15.46 -17.24
CA VAL A 499 6.54 -15.37 -15.88
C VAL A 499 5.03 -15.55 -15.88
N THR A 500 4.57 -16.65 -15.30
CA THR A 500 3.14 -16.95 -15.10
C THR A 500 2.72 -16.59 -13.68
N THR A 501 1.67 -15.76 -13.58
CA THR A 501 1.09 -15.32 -12.30
C THR A 501 -0.43 -15.35 -12.31
N GLY A 502 -1.05 -15.19 -11.15
CA GLY A 502 -2.47 -14.86 -11.05
C GLY A 502 -3.47 -16.00 -11.16
N ASP A 503 -3.04 -17.23 -11.31
CA ASP A 503 -3.91 -18.41 -11.32
C ASP A 503 -3.61 -19.30 -10.11
N THR A 504 -4.59 -19.45 -9.22
CA THR A 504 -4.43 -20.27 -8.02
C THR A 504 -4.33 -21.77 -8.27
N ASP A 505 -4.59 -22.23 -9.48
CA ASP A 505 -4.39 -23.64 -9.87
C ASP A 505 -3.02 -23.88 -10.50
N ALA A 506 -2.48 -22.89 -11.21
CA ALA A 506 -1.24 -23.06 -11.98
C ALA A 506 0.00 -22.53 -11.24
N THR A 507 -0.19 -21.65 -10.24
CA THR A 507 0.93 -20.99 -9.55
C THR A 507 1.01 -21.38 -8.07
N THR A 508 2.04 -20.89 -7.38
CA THR A 508 2.30 -21.19 -5.98
C THR A 508 1.82 -20.08 -5.06
N ASP A 509 1.44 -20.41 -3.81
CA ASP A 509 1.02 -19.41 -2.83
C ASP A 509 2.19 -18.51 -2.43
N THR A 510 2.01 -17.21 -2.58
CA THR A 510 2.94 -16.16 -2.14
C THR A 510 2.41 -15.37 -0.94
N GLY A 511 1.30 -15.80 -0.34
CA GLY A 511 0.67 -15.05 0.75
C GLY A 511 0.22 -13.65 0.30
N VAL A 512 0.32 -12.66 1.20
CA VAL A 512 -0.05 -11.27 0.92
C VAL A 512 1.20 -10.46 0.55
N PRO A 513 1.32 -9.90 -0.65
CA PRO A 513 2.48 -9.11 -1.08
C PRO A 513 2.45 -7.65 -0.57
N GLY A 514 1.97 -7.42 0.68
CA GLY A 514 1.97 -6.12 1.34
C GLY A 514 3.23 -5.87 2.17
N GLY A 515 3.51 -4.61 2.53
CA GLY A 515 4.70 -4.22 3.32
C GLY A 515 5.98 -4.22 2.51
N SER A 516 5.93 -3.84 1.24
CA SER A 516 7.07 -3.73 0.32
C SER A 516 7.96 -4.98 0.24
N ARG A 517 7.35 -6.18 0.38
CA ARG A 517 8.08 -7.46 0.43
C ARG A 517 8.09 -8.24 -0.90
N GLY A 518 7.53 -7.69 -1.96
CA GLY A 518 7.53 -8.34 -3.28
C GLY A 518 8.94 -8.68 -3.73
N THR A 519 9.83 -7.69 -3.82
CA THR A 519 11.23 -7.91 -4.21
C THR A 519 11.97 -8.73 -3.16
N THR A 520 11.81 -8.45 -1.88
CA THR A 520 12.57 -9.14 -0.81
C THR A 520 12.15 -10.59 -0.63
N SER A 521 10.91 -10.86 -0.24
CA SER A 521 10.48 -12.23 0.10
C SER A 521 10.25 -13.10 -1.13
N ALA A 522 9.53 -12.58 -2.17
CA ALA A 522 9.31 -13.35 -3.38
C ALA A 522 10.60 -13.48 -4.20
N GLY A 523 11.45 -12.44 -4.23
CA GLY A 523 12.75 -12.52 -4.88
C GLY A 523 13.67 -13.55 -4.25
N LEU A 524 13.68 -13.71 -2.92
CA LEU A 524 14.38 -14.81 -2.24
C LEU A 524 13.84 -16.18 -2.64
N ALA A 525 12.50 -16.32 -2.79
CA ALA A 525 11.91 -17.58 -3.25
C ALA A 525 12.32 -17.91 -4.70
N VAL A 526 12.29 -16.90 -5.58
CA VAL A 526 12.74 -17.06 -6.98
C VAL A 526 14.21 -17.41 -7.05
N MET A 527 15.05 -16.69 -6.29
CA MET A 527 16.49 -16.99 -6.24
C MET A 527 16.78 -18.40 -5.73
N ALA A 528 16.03 -18.88 -4.72
CA ALA A 528 16.18 -20.24 -4.22
C ALA A 528 15.71 -21.29 -5.26
N ALA A 529 14.61 -21.05 -5.98
CA ALA A 529 14.16 -21.92 -7.05
C ALA A 529 15.16 -21.97 -8.23
N ALA A 530 15.72 -20.80 -8.59
CA ALA A 530 16.75 -20.70 -9.63
C ALA A 530 18.02 -21.47 -9.25
N ARG A 531 18.45 -21.36 -7.98
CA ARG A 531 19.59 -22.15 -7.47
C ARG A 531 19.36 -23.65 -7.51
N ASP A 532 18.14 -24.08 -7.21
CA ASP A 532 17.76 -25.47 -7.28
C ASP A 532 17.83 -25.98 -8.73
N VAL A 533 17.25 -25.25 -9.71
CA VAL A 533 17.41 -25.57 -11.15
C VAL A 533 18.87 -25.60 -11.57
N LYS A 534 19.63 -24.58 -11.20
CA LYS A 534 21.06 -24.48 -11.51
C LYS A 534 21.84 -25.68 -10.99
N ASN A 535 21.56 -26.14 -9.79
CA ASN A 535 22.20 -27.29 -9.19
C ASN A 535 21.85 -28.57 -9.93
N GLN A 536 20.57 -28.81 -10.26
CA GLN A 536 20.12 -29.96 -11.02
C GLN A 536 20.74 -29.99 -12.43
N LEU A 537 20.82 -28.84 -13.12
CA LEU A 537 21.44 -28.72 -14.44
C LEU A 537 22.93 -29.00 -14.40
N LEU A 538 23.66 -28.48 -13.42
CA LEU A 538 25.07 -28.73 -13.26
C LEU A 538 25.36 -30.19 -12.88
N ASP A 539 24.50 -30.85 -12.12
CA ASP A 539 24.62 -32.30 -11.82
C ASP A 539 24.41 -33.13 -13.09
N ALA A 540 23.40 -32.82 -13.90
CA ALA A 540 23.14 -33.48 -15.19
C ALA A 540 24.30 -33.25 -16.18
N ALA A 541 24.86 -32.03 -16.20
CA ALA A 541 26.03 -31.72 -17.04
C ALA A 541 27.27 -32.45 -16.58
N ALA A 542 27.51 -32.55 -15.29
CA ALA A 542 28.66 -33.29 -14.74
C ALA A 542 28.65 -34.77 -15.13
N GLU A 543 27.46 -35.40 -15.07
CA GLU A 543 27.23 -36.76 -15.50
C GLU A 543 27.42 -36.91 -17.03
N SER A 544 26.74 -36.06 -17.82
CA SER A 544 26.80 -36.11 -19.31
C SER A 544 28.20 -35.87 -19.86
N LEU A 545 28.94 -34.93 -19.27
CA LEU A 545 30.27 -34.52 -19.73
C LEU A 545 31.41 -35.29 -19.05
N LYS A 546 31.10 -36.14 -18.09
CA LYS A 546 32.07 -36.85 -17.24
C LYS A 546 33.10 -35.90 -16.60
N LYS A 547 32.60 -34.78 -16.07
CA LYS A 547 33.37 -33.73 -15.37
C LYS A 547 32.88 -33.60 -13.92
N LYS A 548 33.70 -32.97 -13.08
CA LYS A 548 33.22 -32.61 -11.74
C LYS A 548 32.34 -31.37 -11.82
N LYS A 549 31.35 -31.27 -10.95
CA LYS A 549 30.40 -30.11 -10.88
C LYS A 549 31.14 -28.78 -10.65
N GLU A 550 32.21 -28.82 -9.87
CA GLU A 550 33.06 -27.66 -9.52
C GLU A 550 33.82 -27.09 -10.73
N ASP A 551 34.06 -27.95 -11.77
CA ASP A 551 34.70 -27.56 -13.01
C ASP A 551 33.71 -26.94 -14.02
N LEU A 552 32.45 -26.84 -13.68
CA LEU A 552 31.40 -26.31 -14.54
C LEU A 552 30.86 -24.99 -14.00
N GLU A 553 30.47 -24.13 -14.91
CA GLU A 553 29.67 -22.89 -14.58
C GLU A 553 28.65 -22.64 -15.67
N ILE A 554 27.59 -21.87 -15.32
CA ILE A 554 26.60 -21.44 -16.29
C ILE A 554 26.81 -19.97 -16.58
N ARG A 555 26.87 -19.61 -17.86
CA ARG A 555 27.05 -18.24 -18.34
C ARG A 555 26.34 -18.09 -19.69
N ASP A 556 25.54 -17.03 -19.85
CA ASP A 556 24.83 -16.68 -21.08
C ASP A 556 24.03 -17.86 -21.70
N GLY A 557 23.36 -18.64 -20.86
CA GLY A 557 22.55 -19.80 -21.26
C GLY A 557 23.38 -21.00 -21.74
N GLN A 558 24.66 -21.04 -21.42
CA GLN A 558 25.53 -22.17 -21.76
C GLN A 558 26.25 -22.71 -20.53
N ILE A 559 26.62 -23.96 -20.57
CA ILE A 559 27.47 -24.61 -19.57
C ILE A 559 28.92 -24.51 -20.04
N ILE A 560 29.74 -23.81 -19.27
CA ILE A 560 31.16 -23.57 -19.54
C ILE A 560 32.00 -24.57 -18.74
N ILE A 561 32.94 -25.21 -19.40
CA ILE A 561 33.97 -26.04 -18.74
C ILE A 561 35.12 -25.10 -18.36
N LYS A 562 35.32 -24.88 -17.06
CA LYS A 562 36.38 -23.99 -16.55
C LYS A 562 37.76 -24.47 -17.02
N GLY A 563 38.53 -23.57 -17.58
CA GLY A 563 39.91 -23.86 -18.05
C GLY A 563 40.00 -24.49 -19.44
N ASP A 564 38.89 -24.82 -20.11
CA ASP A 564 38.91 -25.50 -21.42
C ASP A 564 38.29 -24.64 -22.56
N ASN A 565 37.84 -23.43 -22.30
CA ASN A 565 37.15 -22.54 -23.25
C ASN A 565 36.01 -23.20 -24.09
N LYS A 566 35.55 -24.38 -23.66
CA LYS A 566 34.45 -25.09 -24.31
C LYS A 566 33.15 -24.79 -23.61
N SER A 567 32.13 -24.57 -24.41
CA SER A 567 30.74 -24.43 -23.93
C SER A 567 29.87 -25.55 -24.52
N VAL A 568 28.84 -25.93 -23.74
CA VAL A 568 27.83 -26.93 -24.13
C VAL A 568 26.46 -26.29 -23.90
N SER A 569 25.55 -26.45 -24.86
CA SER A 569 24.20 -25.92 -24.73
C SER A 569 23.39 -26.68 -23.69
N PHE A 570 22.37 -26.03 -23.11
CA PHE A 570 21.42 -26.71 -22.22
C PHE A 570 20.72 -27.86 -22.96
N MET A 571 20.32 -27.66 -24.22
CA MET A 571 19.69 -28.68 -25.06
C MET A 571 20.55 -29.96 -25.18
N GLU A 572 21.86 -29.82 -25.37
CA GLU A 572 22.74 -30.96 -25.48
C GLU A 572 22.80 -31.79 -24.19
N VAL A 573 22.77 -31.14 -23.04
CA VAL A 573 22.75 -31.81 -21.74
C VAL A 573 21.38 -32.39 -21.45
N LEU A 574 20.31 -31.60 -21.64
CA LEU A 574 18.93 -31.98 -21.29
C LEU A 574 18.42 -33.12 -22.20
N SER A 575 18.87 -33.19 -23.47
CA SER A 575 18.53 -34.31 -24.35
C SER A 575 19.02 -35.69 -23.86
N LYS A 576 20.00 -35.69 -22.95
CA LYS A 576 20.56 -36.91 -22.32
C LYS A 576 20.06 -37.10 -20.88
N THR A 577 19.24 -36.17 -20.37
CA THR A 577 18.75 -36.18 -18.99
C THR A 577 17.35 -36.81 -18.95
N PRO A 578 17.13 -37.90 -18.18
CA PRO A 578 15.88 -38.66 -18.21
C PRO A 578 14.70 -37.91 -17.55
N ASN A 579 14.95 -36.93 -16.70
CA ASN A 579 13.95 -36.22 -15.91
C ASN A 579 13.90 -34.72 -16.25
N PRO A 580 12.70 -34.10 -16.27
CA PRO A 580 12.55 -32.66 -16.37
C PRO A 580 13.24 -31.94 -15.19
N ILE A 581 13.87 -30.81 -15.47
CA ILE A 581 14.46 -29.98 -14.41
C ILE A 581 13.44 -29.00 -13.89
N VAL A 582 13.06 -29.16 -12.60
CA VAL A 582 12.11 -28.30 -11.91
C VAL A 582 12.66 -27.91 -10.55
N GLY A 583 12.88 -26.63 -10.35
CA GLY A 583 13.37 -26.09 -9.07
C GLY A 583 12.22 -25.49 -8.23
N ARG A 584 12.36 -25.63 -6.93
CA ARG A 584 11.43 -25.09 -5.94
C ARG A 584 12.15 -24.17 -4.97
N GLY A 585 11.53 -23.04 -4.66
CA GLY A 585 12.09 -22.08 -3.73
C GLY A 585 11.08 -21.55 -2.72
N SER A 586 11.61 -21.23 -1.54
CA SER A 586 10.86 -20.52 -0.51
C SER A 586 11.70 -19.38 0.02
N GLY A 587 11.09 -18.19 0.13
CA GLY A 587 11.73 -17.00 0.66
C GLY A 587 11.07 -16.54 1.96
N ARG A 588 11.88 -16.36 3.00
CA ARG A 588 11.44 -15.86 4.30
C ARG A 588 12.45 -14.84 4.81
N PRO A 589 11.99 -13.65 5.23
CA PRO A 589 12.90 -12.68 5.84
C PRO A 589 13.42 -13.20 7.19
N PRO A 590 14.64 -12.85 7.58
CA PRO A 590 15.20 -13.19 8.88
C PRO A 590 14.40 -12.51 10.01
N GLN A 591 14.42 -13.14 11.21
CA GLN A 591 13.69 -12.64 12.37
C GLN A 591 14.60 -11.97 13.42
N ASN A 592 15.90 -12.16 13.31
CA ASN A 592 16.91 -11.65 14.25
C ASN A 592 17.46 -10.26 13.89
N VAL A 593 16.88 -9.61 12.91
CA VAL A 593 17.19 -8.23 12.49
C VAL A 593 15.92 -7.46 12.17
N ALA A 594 15.98 -6.15 12.25
CA ALA A 594 14.91 -5.28 11.76
C ALA A 594 15.24 -4.87 10.31
N LEU A 595 14.39 -5.27 9.38
CA LEU A 595 14.48 -4.89 7.98
C LEU A 595 13.77 -3.57 7.77
N LEU A 596 14.54 -2.49 7.65
CA LEU A 596 14.03 -1.16 7.36
C LEU A 596 14.66 -0.60 6.09
N THR A 597 13.86 0.12 5.33
CA THR A 597 14.31 1.02 4.27
C THR A 597 14.20 2.45 4.78
N PHE A 598 15.12 3.30 4.36
CA PHE A 598 15.20 4.68 4.80
C PHE A 598 15.06 5.62 3.61
N ALA A 599 14.52 6.81 3.87
CA ALA A 599 14.35 7.79 2.82
C ALA A 599 14.41 9.21 3.36
N VAL A 600 14.80 10.14 2.49
CA VAL A 600 14.77 11.57 2.75
C VAL A 600 14.23 12.28 1.51
N HIS A 601 13.18 13.07 1.69
CA HIS A 601 12.69 13.94 0.62
C HIS A 601 12.96 15.39 0.94
N PHE A 602 13.34 16.11 -0.12
CA PHE A 602 13.44 17.57 -0.10
C PHE A 602 12.42 18.14 -1.08
N ALA A 603 11.77 19.21 -0.69
CA ALA A 603 10.82 19.95 -1.53
C ALA A 603 11.30 21.38 -1.72
N GLU A 604 11.12 21.91 -2.94
CA GLU A 604 11.19 23.33 -3.26
C GLU A 604 9.82 23.79 -3.73
N VAL A 605 9.31 24.88 -3.15
CA VAL A 605 7.99 25.42 -3.47
C VAL A 605 8.08 26.91 -3.82
N ALA A 606 7.11 27.37 -4.61
CA ALA A 606 6.81 28.78 -4.85
C ALA A 606 5.37 29.06 -4.42
N VAL A 607 5.16 30.02 -3.50
CA VAL A 607 3.86 30.40 -2.96
C VAL A 607 3.51 31.82 -3.41
N ASP A 608 2.47 31.98 -4.20
CA ASP A 608 1.91 33.31 -4.50
C ASP A 608 1.01 33.75 -3.34
N THR A 609 1.50 34.70 -2.55
CA THR A 609 0.80 35.20 -1.35
C THR A 609 -0.46 36.01 -1.67
N ARG A 610 -0.68 36.43 -2.94
CA ARG A 610 -1.86 37.19 -3.37
C ARG A 610 -3.01 36.24 -3.71
N THR A 611 -2.70 35.06 -4.26
CA THR A 611 -3.70 34.10 -4.74
C THR A 611 -3.81 32.87 -3.84
N GLY A 612 -2.82 32.62 -2.97
CA GLY A 612 -2.70 31.40 -2.19
C GLY A 612 -2.27 30.18 -3.00
N LYS A 613 -1.93 30.34 -4.29
CA LYS A 613 -1.45 29.23 -5.11
C LYS A 613 -0.06 28.78 -4.66
N VAL A 614 0.09 27.48 -4.47
CA VAL A 614 1.37 26.82 -4.21
C VAL A 614 1.75 26.02 -5.44
N GLU A 615 2.94 26.23 -5.93
CA GLU A 615 3.60 25.42 -6.95
C GLU A 615 4.71 24.61 -6.29
N VAL A 616 4.66 23.30 -6.38
CA VAL A 616 5.77 22.43 -6.02
C VAL A 616 6.73 22.43 -7.20
N VAL A 617 7.88 23.05 -7.05
CA VAL A 617 8.84 23.25 -8.15
C VAL A 617 9.67 21.99 -8.37
N ARG A 618 10.22 21.43 -7.28
CA ARG A 618 11.06 20.24 -7.32
C ARG A 618 10.84 19.36 -6.09
N LEU A 619 10.94 18.05 -6.30
CA LEU A 619 11.04 17.04 -5.25
C LEU A 619 12.30 16.20 -5.48
N ILE A 620 13.23 16.22 -4.55
CA ILE A 620 14.37 15.29 -4.52
C ILE A 620 13.99 14.16 -3.61
N ALA A 621 13.92 12.93 -4.15
CA ALA A 621 13.45 11.75 -3.44
C ALA A 621 14.59 10.73 -3.29
N ALA A 622 15.37 10.83 -2.20
CA ALA A 622 16.46 9.94 -1.91
C ALA A 622 15.99 8.71 -1.12
N HIS A 623 16.25 7.52 -1.65
CA HIS A 623 15.81 6.25 -1.08
C HIS A 623 16.95 5.25 -0.95
N ASP A 624 17.07 4.69 0.24
CA ASP A 624 17.85 3.50 0.53
C ASP A 624 17.10 2.26 0.04
N VAL A 625 17.58 1.67 -1.03
CA VAL A 625 16.96 0.50 -1.68
C VAL A 625 17.80 -0.78 -1.58
N GLY A 626 18.92 -0.75 -0.84
CA GLY A 626 19.92 -1.80 -0.92
C GLY A 626 20.39 -1.95 -2.36
N ARG A 627 20.58 -3.16 -2.85
CA ARG A 627 20.91 -3.38 -4.27
C ARG A 627 19.68 -3.14 -5.15
N VAL A 628 19.77 -2.24 -6.13
CA VAL A 628 18.72 -2.05 -7.13
C VAL A 628 18.66 -3.26 -8.06
N ILE A 629 17.51 -3.93 -8.14
CA ILE A 629 17.29 -5.04 -9.07
C ILE A 629 16.84 -4.49 -10.43
N ASN A 630 15.71 -3.82 -10.45
CA ASN A 630 15.08 -3.23 -11.63
C ASN A 630 15.12 -1.71 -11.51
N LEU A 631 16.02 -1.07 -12.25
CA LEU A 631 16.22 0.37 -12.15
C LEU A 631 14.97 1.17 -12.54
N LEU A 632 14.35 0.84 -13.68
CA LEU A 632 13.14 1.52 -14.16
C LEU A 632 11.96 1.32 -13.21
N GLY A 633 11.78 0.08 -12.70
CA GLY A 633 10.76 -0.22 -11.71
C GLY A 633 10.96 0.55 -10.40
N CYS A 634 12.20 0.70 -9.95
CA CYS A 634 12.55 1.46 -8.76
C CYS A 634 12.26 2.96 -8.92
N GLU A 635 12.76 3.58 -10.01
CA GLU A 635 12.49 4.99 -10.35
C GLU A 635 10.99 5.26 -10.45
N ASN A 636 10.24 4.37 -11.12
CA ASN A 636 8.77 4.48 -11.26
C ASN A 636 8.06 4.44 -9.89
N GLN A 637 8.49 3.55 -8.97
CA GLN A 637 7.89 3.48 -7.63
C GLN A 637 8.19 4.73 -6.80
N ILE A 638 9.39 5.30 -6.92
CA ILE A 638 9.76 6.53 -6.22
C ILE A 638 8.93 7.71 -6.75
N GLN A 639 8.88 7.90 -8.06
CA GLN A 639 8.12 9.00 -8.69
C GLN A 639 6.62 8.87 -8.43
N GLY A 640 6.03 7.69 -8.67
CA GLY A 640 4.61 7.46 -8.43
C GLY A 640 4.20 7.60 -6.96
N GLY A 641 5.08 7.21 -6.02
CA GLY A 641 4.85 7.44 -4.59
C GLY A 641 4.93 8.92 -4.22
N ALA A 642 5.88 9.64 -4.80
CA ALA A 642 6.04 11.07 -4.56
C ALA A 642 4.82 11.86 -5.06
N ILE A 643 4.28 11.54 -6.25
CA ILE A 643 3.05 12.16 -6.79
C ILE A 643 1.86 11.91 -5.86
N MET A 644 1.65 10.66 -5.44
CA MET A 644 0.56 10.33 -4.49
C MET A 644 0.71 11.07 -3.15
N GLY A 645 1.94 11.17 -2.62
CA GLY A 645 2.20 11.88 -1.37
C GLY A 645 1.99 13.40 -1.49
N MET A 646 2.27 13.98 -2.65
CA MET A 646 1.93 15.37 -2.97
C MET A 646 0.40 15.55 -3.02
N GLY A 647 -0.32 14.65 -3.70
CA GLY A 647 -1.79 14.66 -3.74
C GLY A 647 -2.40 14.64 -2.36
N PHE A 648 -1.93 13.74 -1.48
CA PHE A 648 -2.34 13.67 -0.08
C PHE A 648 -2.09 14.96 0.69
N GLY A 649 -0.93 15.59 0.48
CA GLY A 649 -0.56 16.82 1.18
C GLY A 649 -1.30 18.07 0.71
N MET A 650 -1.73 18.11 -0.56
CA MET A 650 -2.14 19.36 -1.23
C MET A 650 -3.55 19.36 -1.82
N MET A 651 -4.11 18.20 -2.21
CA MET A 651 -5.28 18.18 -3.11
C MET A 651 -6.37 17.20 -2.70
N GLU A 652 -6.00 15.92 -2.50
CA GLU A 652 -6.93 14.81 -2.36
C GLU A 652 -7.67 14.90 -1.03
N ARG A 653 -8.99 14.94 -1.09
CA ARG A 653 -9.85 14.87 0.11
C ARG A 653 -11.25 14.46 -0.27
N LEU A 654 -11.82 13.49 0.44
CA LEU A 654 -13.26 13.24 0.43
C LEU A 654 -13.95 14.16 1.43
N TYR A 655 -14.95 14.89 0.96
CA TYR A 655 -15.76 15.79 1.77
C TYR A 655 -17.07 15.12 2.16
N LEU A 656 -17.28 14.93 3.44
CA LEU A 656 -18.56 14.46 3.99
C LEU A 656 -19.34 15.66 4.53
N ASP A 657 -20.61 15.74 4.17
CA ASP A 657 -21.51 16.73 4.74
C ASP A 657 -21.74 16.43 6.23
N GLY A 658 -21.51 17.40 7.08
CA GLY A 658 -21.59 17.24 8.54
C GLY A 658 -22.99 16.98 9.09
N GLN A 659 -24.03 17.36 8.33
CA GLN A 659 -25.43 17.20 8.74
C GLN A 659 -26.06 15.91 8.21
N THR A 660 -25.66 15.47 7.03
CA THR A 660 -26.24 14.30 6.37
C THR A 660 -25.31 13.08 6.32
N GLY A 661 -24.00 13.27 6.54
CA GLY A 661 -23.00 12.21 6.42
C GLY A 661 -22.73 11.75 4.98
N ILE A 662 -23.32 12.41 3.99
CA ILE A 662 -23.19 12.06 2.57
C ILE A 662 -21.86 12.58 2.02
N CYS A 663 -21.19 11.79 1.18
CA CYS A 663 -20.01 12.22 0.46
C CYS A 663 -20.41 13.19 -0.67
N LEU A 664 -19.78 14.39 -0.70
CA LEU A 664 -20.12 15.46 -1.62
C LEU A 664 -19.36 15.38 -2.95
N ASN A 665 -18.24 14.66 -3.00
CA ASN A 665 -17.36 14.59 -4.16
C ASN A 665 -16.90 13.17 -4.50
N PRO A 666 -17.80 12.18 -4.67
CA PRO A 666 -17.43 10.79 -4.95
C PRO A 666 -17.15 10.57 -6.45
N ASN A 667 -16.35 11.45 -7.05
CA ASN A 667 -16.03 11.42 -8.48
C ASN A 667 -14.64 12.04 -8.74
N MET A 668 -14.06 11.78 -9.93
CA MET A 668 -12.73 12.25 -10.29
C MET A 668 -12.69 13.73 -10.76
N VAL A 669 -13.82 14.40 -10.86
CA VAL A 669 -13.89 15.83 -11.21
C VAL A 669 -13.67 16.69 -9.97
N ASP A 670 -14.30 16.34 -8.86
CA ASP A 670 -14.32 17.11 -7.61
C ASP A 670 -13.31 16.56 -6.59
N PHE A 671 -13.06 15.25 -6.57
CA PHE A 671 -11.92 14.66 -5.87
C PHE A 671 -10.66 14.88 -6.70
N LYS A 672 -9.90 15.91 -6.35
CA LYS A 672 -8.73 16.32 -7.12
C LYS A 672 -7.57 15.33 -6.93
N VAL A 673 -7.15 14.71 -8.03
CA VAL A 673 -5.93 13.90 -8.12
C VAL A 673 -4.89 14.69 -8.90
N PRO A 674 -3.60 14.67 -8.55
CA PRO A 674 -2.58 15.36 -9.32
C PRO A 674 -2.61 14.97 -10.80
N SER A 675 -2.76 15.96 -11.66
CA SER A 675 -2.65 15.81 -13.10
C SER A 675 -1.21 16.03 -13.58
N ILE A 676 -0.94 15.80 -14.85
CA ILE A 676 0.39 16.06 -15.44
C ILE A 676 0.83 17.53 -15.29
N LEU A 677 -0.13 18.48 -15.18
CA LEU A 677 0.15 19.90 -14.98
C LEU A 677 0.53 20.26 -13.55
N ASP A 678 0.21 19.38 -12.58
CA ASP A 678 0.51 19.59 -11.17
C ASP A 678 1.83 18.95 -10.76
N VAL A 679 2.33 17.97 -11.55
CA VAL A 679 3.50 17.17 -11.21
C VAL A 679 4.77 18.01 -11.34
N PRO A 680 5.56 18.15 -10.23
CA PRO A 680 6.84 18.86 -10.27
C PRO A 680 7.93 18.05 -10.96
N ILE A 681 9.13 18.64 -11.08
CA ILE A 681 10.35 17.86 -11.37
C ILE A 681 10.63 16.95 -10.18
N ILE A 682 10.52 15.62 -10.39
CA ILE A 682 10.84 14.61 -9.37
C ILE A 682 12.15 13.95 -9.76
N GLU A 683 13.16 14.08 -8.89
CA GLU A 683 14.49 13.51 -9.10
C GLU A 683 14.75 12.38 -8.08
N PRO A 684 14.63 11.11 -8.48
CA PRO A 684 15.00 10.00 -7.63
C PRO A 684 16.52 9.97 -7.37
N ILE A 685 16.93 9.72 -6.13
CA ILE A 685 18.30 9.37 -5.75
C ILE A 685 18.27 7.98 -5.16
N ILE A 686 18.96 7.05 -5.79
CA ILE A 686 19.06 5.66 -5.36
C ILE A 686 20.32 5.52 -4.51
N VAL A 687 20.15 5.11 -3.25
CA VAL A 687 21.22 4.83 -2.30
C VAL A 687 21.26 3.33 -2.06
N GLU A 688 22.43 2.72 -2.28
CA GLU A 688 22.65 1.27 -2.25
C GLU A 688 23.58 0.87 -1.09
N PRO A 689 23.16 0.94 0.19
CA PRO A 689 23.94 0.39 1.27
C PRO A 689 23.98 -1.14 1.15
N GLU A 690 25.07 -1.73 1.56
CA GLU A 690 25.21 -3.18 1.57
C GLU A 690 24.21 -3.80 2.56
N ASP A 691 23.23 -4.56 2.04
CA ASP A 691 22.26 -5.31 2.84
C ASP A 691 22.43 -6.81 2.62
N PRO A 692 22.59 -7.61 3.70
CA PRO A 692 22.89 -9.03 3.56
C PRO A 692 21.66 -9.92 3.32
N PHE A 693 20.43 -9.40 3.34
CA PHE A 693 19.22 -10.23 3.52
C PHE A 693 18.27 -10.29 2.32
N GLY A 694 18.25 -9.31 1.45
CA GLY A 694 17.42 -9.35 0.23
C GLY A 694 18.08 -10.17 -0.89
N PRO A 695 17.34 -10.50 -1.98
CA PRO A 695 17.97 -11.08 -3.16
C PRO A 695 19.03 -10.10 -3.68
N PHE A 696 20.28 -10.58 -3.79
CA PHE A 696 21.46 -9.76 -4.12
C PHE A 696 21.67 -8.53 -3.21
N GLY A 697 21.00 -8.45 -2.05
CA GLY A 697 21.05 -7.31 -1.13
C GLY A 697 19.97 -6.25 -1.36
N ALA A 698 18.87 -6.57 -2.07
CA ALA A 698 17.81 -5.63 -2.36
C ALA A 698 16.88 -5.37 -1.16
N LYS A 699 16.39 -4.14 -1.04
CA LYS A 699 15.32 -3.73 -0.14
C LYS A 699 14.03 -3.42 -0.89
N GLY A 700 12.92 -3.28 -0.18
CA GLY A 700 11.64 -2.90 -0.76
C GLY A 700 11.49 -1.37 -0.85
N VAL A 701 10.98 -0.85 -1.98
CA VAL A 701 10.78 0.58 -2.23
C VAL A 701 9.33 0.95 -2.59
N GLY A 702 8.43 -0.04 -2.66
CA GLY A 702 7.07 0.17 -3.18
C GLY A 702 6.21 1.15 -2.37
N GLU A 703 6.41 1.28 -1.06
CA GLU A 703 5.54 2.05 -0.17
C GLU A 703 6.18 3.34 0.37
N PRO A 704 7.46 3.35 0.81
CA PRO A 704 8.07 4.50 1.49
C PRO A 704 7.98 5.85 0.76
N PRO A 705 8.07 5.92 -0.59
CA PRO A 705 8.05 7.19 -1.31
C PRO A 705 6.78 8.02 -1.13
N TYR A 706 5.67 7.39 -0.70
CA TYR A 706 4.40 8.07 -0.47
C TYR A 706 4.37 8.91 0.82
N SER A 707 5.19 8.57 1.81
CA SER A 707 5.04 9.12 3.15
C SER A 707 5.64 10.53 3.33
N LEU A 708 6.62 10.90 2.50
CA LEU A 708 7.46 12.08 2.74
C LEU A 708 7.08 13.35 1.99
N PRO A 709 6.42 13.34 0.82
CA PRO A 709 6.12 14.58 0.10
C PRO A 709 5.24 15.54 0.91
N ALA A 710 4.19 15.04 1.57
CA ALA A 710 3.29 15.89 2.36
C ALA A 710 4.04 16.70 3.43
N PRO A 711 4.85 16.11 4.33
CA PRO A 711 5.59 16.88 5.32
C PRO A 711 6.73 17.72 4.72
N ALA A 712 7.43 17.24 3.69
CA ALA A 712 8.49 18.03 3.04
C ALA A 712 7.93 19.30 2.39
N ILE A 713 6.79 19.21 1.70
CA ILE A 713 6.08 20.34 1.10
C ILE A 713 5.53 21.27 2.19
N ALA A 714 4.93 20.75 3.26
CA ALA A 714 4.44 21.57 4.37
C ALA A 714 5.55 22.39 5.03
N ASN A 715 6.72 21.79 5.23
CA ASN A 715 7.91 22.46 5.76
C ASN A 715 8.46 23.49 4.75
N ALA A 716 8.41 23.21 3.46
CA ALA A 716 8.81 24.15 2.41
C ALA A 716 7.86 25.37 2.33
N ILE A 717 6.55 25.14 2.45
CA ILE A 717 5.55 26.22 2.50
C ILE A 717 5.81 27.10 3.73
N TYR A 718 6.00 26.48 4.90
CA TYR A 718 6.38 27.23 6.10
C TYR A 718 7.66 28.06 5.89
N ASN A 719 8.68 27.45 5.33
CA ASN A 719 9.93 28.14 5.02
C ASN A 719 9.72 29.35 4.08
N ALA A 720 8.82 29.22 3.09
CA ALA A 720 8.47 30.28 2.17
C ALA A 720 7.75 31.46 2.84
N VAL A 721 6.69 31.19 3.61
CA VAL A 721 5.75 32.21 4.07
C VAL A 721 5.74 32.47 5.58
N GLY A 722 6.43 31.67 6.39
CA GLY A 722 6.49 31.80 7.85
C GLY A 722 5.21 31.38 8.58
N VAL A 723 4.27 30.71 7.88
CA VAL A 723 2.99 30.25 8.46
C VAL A 723 2.96 28.73 8.50
N ARG A 724 2.67 28.16 9.67
CA ARG A 724 2.59 26.72 9.90
C ARG A 724 1.17 26.18 9.68
N PHE A 725 1.11 24.99 9.10
CA PHE A 725 -0.13 24.26 8.88
C PHE A 725 -0.10 22.93 9.64
N ASN A 726 -1.12 22.72 10.48
CA ASN A 726 -1.27 21.52 11.31
C ASN A 726 -2.27 20.53 10.72
N GLU A 727 -2.88 20.86 9.59
CA GLU A 727 -3.83 20.02 8.88
C GLU A 727 -3.46 19.96 7.39
N ILE A 728 -3.73 18.83 6.76
CA ILE A 728 -3.65 18.65 5.31
C ILE A 728 -5.05 18.28 4.77
N PRO A 729 -5.35 18.53 3.47
CA PRO A 729 -4.48 19.12 2.47
C PRO A 729 -4.27 20.63 2.66
N ILE A 730 -3.05 21.11 2.38
CA ILE A 730 -2.74 22.53 2.38
C ILE A 730 -3.15 23.12 1.03
N ASN A 731 -4.35 23.69 0.98
CA ASN A 731 -4.94 24.23 -0.24
C ASN A 731 -4.92 25.77 -0.26
N ILE A 732 -5.37 26.37 -1.37
CA ILE A 732 -5.43 27.82 -1.57
C ILE A 732 -6.11 28.53 -0.37
N ARG A 733 -7.25 28.00 0.09
CA ARG A 733 -8.00 28.59 1.19
C ARG A 733 -7.17 28.61 2.48
N SER A 734 -6.56 27.47 2.83
CA SER A 734 -5.72 27.38 4.06
C SER A 734 -4.52 28.33 4.00
N ILE A 735 -3.90 28.51 2.82
CA ILE A 735 -2.81 29.49 2.62
C ILE A 735 -3.30 30.90 2.89
N LEU A 736 -4.39 31.34 2.25
CA LEU A 736 -4.92 32.70 2.40
C LEU A 736 -5.37 33.00 3.84
N GLU A 737 -6.07 32.06 4.48
CA GLU A 737 -6.47 32.18 5.89
C GLU A 737 -5.24 32.26 6.82
N GLY A 738 -4.20 31.45 6.55
CA GLY A 738 -2.96 31.47 7.34
C GLY A 738 -2.21 32.77 7.21
N LEU A 739 -2.07 33.30 6.00
CA LEU A 739 -1.41 34.60 5.74
C LEU A 739 -2.15 35.76 6.42
N THR A 740 -3.49 35.74 6.41
CA THR A 740 -4.30 36.76 7.07
C THR A 740 -4.12 36.75 8.60
N ARG A 741 -4.05 35.57 9.22
CA ARG A 741 -3.84 35.42 10.67
C ARG A 741 -2.43 35.81 11.10
N GLY A 742 -1.41 35.61 10.25
CA GLY A 742 -0.01 35.94 10.53
C GLY A 742 0.34 37.41 10.32
N SER A 743 -0.61 38.22 9.80
CA SER A 743 -0.45 39.67 9.55
C SER A 743 -0.96 40.52 10.73
N GLY A 744 -1.45 39.92 11.83
CA GLY A 744 -2.00 40.60 13.01
C GLY A 744 -1.05 40.62 14.21
#